data_968067ed2b43e879a23091201aac742d
#
_entry.id   968067ed2b43e879a23091201aac742d
#
_cell.length_a   1.000
_cell.length_b   1.000
_cell.length_c   1.000
_cell.angle_alpha   90.00
_cell.angle_beta   90.00
_cell.angle_gamma   90.00
#
_symmetry.space_group_name_H-M   'P 1'
#
loop_
_entity.id
_entity.type
_entity.pdbx_description
1 polymer ?
#
loop_
_entity_poly.entity_id
_entity_poly.type
_entity_poly.pdbx_seq_one_letter_code
_entity_poly.pdbx_strand_id
1 'polypeptide(L)'
;MRYLIGVIMMLCIGCSQDVKAHAEHDKARFVANLGEDSGNCNNRFRPCKTVTYAAQKANKGDTILVAQGQYVIESEQDLLYFTGQIIPVLGGFNQVEQYQGQNPDTYLTSISGVPAEYAEQLSQQGFHVIRDTKGVAKLSLQGKGLNVSQLQLMQQKQVDSTCINGKADGFACNNLSLLAHIPLTDFPSNPDSANDIWGHVDLNNQKEYAIIGLENGVAVVDVTIPTSPEVIGSISGLPSGWRDIKVYQFFDTSTLRWQAYAYSTTEANEGLTIIDLNDLENGISVVRRQTTDISAHNIYISNVDYSLNIALAGQEPAVHILGSNNFSGSFRSYTLSDPETLGSTYTISSGTQNDYTHDATSLTINDARAQTDCVQANSVDCLVILDFSVDTLRVWDHTDKNQAIELGSSSYPNAEYTHSGWWSEDKQYVIVHDELDEQEHSLNTTLNIFDISTLTSPTLVGTWTGSTRAIDHNGFVRGNRYYMSNYERGITVLDITDPSAPVEVGFFDTYPVSNNAGFNGAWGVYPFLPSGNILVSDINSGLYILQDQTLENNTGKIAFSSKQLAVDEGQSASIVVTKTGIGASTVNYEIVPGSANLQDIVLASGELQWTTNDTQPQSIVLQTSNDALDEITETVFIRLFDPKNGATLANPNITTVQIIDALQQGQVVFATDEVTIKETDPTVQIAVTRQGGSDGVIRVSYVIDSGSAILGTDVNATSGTLEWLDGDSADQYIDISIINDNETEAQESFVLTLTADEPNVLGNQSTLNIVIRDDESNQAPTATVADNFEVNTRQSATLVGSGVDPESQPLSYQWQQVAGSNVTINNADSPQASFTAPNTAGTLEFSLTITDDFGLTNTDNVVITVIASPTNTPSSSSGGGSVYGLILLSLLLLGIPRKPVEKTSNQTHWFNK
;
A
#
# COMPACT_ATOMS: atom_id res chain seq x y z
N MET A 1 62.46 65.23 3.58
CA MET A 1 61.20 65.53 3.01
C MET A 1 60.75 64.30 2.19
N ARG A 2 60.18 63.33 2.81
CA ARG A 2 59.62 62.15 2.15
C ARG A 2 58.34 61.78 2.90
N TYR A 3 57.22 61.93 2.24
CA TYR A 3 55.91 61.55 2.71
C TYR A 3 55.78 60.01 2.64
N LEU A 4 55.49 59.40 3.75
CA LEU A 4 55.11 58.00 3.87
C LEU A 4 53.56 57.97 3.85
N ILE A 5 52.95 57.50 2.77
CA ILE A 5 51.54 57.22 2.69
C ILE A 5 51.37 55.76 3.12
N GLY A 6 50.82 55.59 4.29
CA GLY A 6 50.39 54.25 4.75
C GLY A 6 49.02 53.90 4.15
N VAL A 7 49.00 52.87 3.31
CA VAL A 7 47.79 52.24 2.85
C VAL A 7 47.27 51.29 3.91
N ILE A 8 46.22 51.67 4.60
CA ILE A 8 45.47 50.75 5.43
C ILE A 8 44.65 49.85 4.51
N MET A 9 45.13 48.65 4.33
CA MET A 9 44.39 47.57 3.68
C MET A 9 43.37 47.06 4.70
N MET A 10 42.13 47.55 4.58
CA MET A 10 41.01 47.00 5.29
C MET A 10 40.71 45.61 4.68
N LEU A 11 41.13 44.54 5.35
CA LEU A 11 40.63 43.20 5.10
C LEU A 11 39.14 43.21 5.48
N CYS A 12 38.29 43.41 4.51
CA CYS A 12 36.91 42.85 4.61
C CYS A 12 37.05 41.33 4.60
N ILE A 13 37.06 40.74 5.77
CA ILE A 13 36.68 39.37 5.92
C ILE A 13 35.19 39.39 5.57
N GLY A 14 34.88 39.01 4.32
CA GLY A 14 33.54 38.65 3.95
C GLY A 14 33.18 37.47 4.85
N CYS A 15 32.35 37.72 5.88
CA CYS A 15 31.51 36.67 6.41
C CYS A 15 30.61 36.27 5.23
N SER A 16 30.96 35.20 4.54
CA SER A 16 29.93 34.40 3.91
C SER A 16 29.05 33.97 5.09
N GLN A 17 27.93 34.63 5.28
CA GLN A 17 26.85 33.97 5.97
C GLN A 17 26.53 32.76 5.08
N ASP A 18 26.97 31.60 5.49
CA ASP A 18 26.33 30.37 5.11
C ASP A 18 24.88 30.56 5.52
N VAL A 19 24.03 30.92 4.57
CA VAL A 19 22.59 30.85 4.74
C VAL A 19 22.30 29.36 4.87
N LYS A 20 22.27 28.89 6.11
CA LYS A 20 21.78 27.55 6.38
C LYS A 20 20.34 27.53 5.88
N ALA A 21 20.00 26.51 5.11
CA ALA A 21 18.68 26.30 4.56
C ALA A 21 17.55 26.31 5.61
N HIS A 22 17.93 26.24 6.88
CA HIS A 22 17.07 26.29 8.06
C HIS A 22 17.61 27.29 9.10
N ALA A 23 17.64 28.59 8.77
CA ALA A 23 18.10 29.62 9.71
C ALA A 23 17.29 29.67 11.02
N GLU A 24 16.08 29.11 11.01
CA GLU A 24 15.18 29.06 12.16
C GLU A 24 15.22 27.73 12.92
N HIS A 25 15.82 26.66 12.37
CA HIS A 25 16.02 25.38 13.03
C HIS A 25 17.44 25.27 13.63
N ASP A 26 17.71 24.23 14.40
CA ASP A 26 18.98 23.96 15.06
C ASP A 26 19.37 24.95 16.18
N LYS A 27 18.41 25.67 16.74
CA LYS A 27 18.65 26.54 17.86
C LYS A 27 18.63 25.77 19.18
N ALA A 28 19.53 26.17 20.10
CA ALA A 28 19.49 25.65 21.45
C ALA A 28 18.45 26.39 22.29
N ARG A 29 17.58 25.65 22.97
CA ARG A 29 16.67 26.13 24.01
C ARG A 29 17.22 25.73 25.37
N PHE A 30 17.21 26.62 26.33
CA PHE A 30 17.90 26.45 27.61
C PHE A 30 16.92 26.33 28.76
N VAL A 31 17.11 25.27 29.58
CA VAL A 31 16.26 24.99 30.75
C VAL A 31 17.13 24.83 31.99
N ALA A 32 16.70 25.47 33.08
CA ALA A 32 17.31 25.32 34.41
C ALA A 32 16.26 25.43 35.51
N ASN A 33 16.42 24.71 36.63
CA ASN A 33 15.49 24.71 37.77
C ASN A 33 15.19 26.08 38.36
N LEU A 34 16.14 27.02 38.26
CA LEU A 34 16.00 28.38 38.72
C LEU A 34 15.61 29.35 37.60
N GLY A 35 15.28 28.83 36.44
CA GLY A 35 14.78 29.59 35.29
C GLY A 35 13.38 30.13 35.50
N GLU A 36 12.89 30.88 34.52
CA GLU A 36 11.54 31.44 34.45
C GLU A 36 10.92 31.09 33.10
N ASP A 37 9.73 30.54 33.10
CA ASP A 37 8.99 30.25 31.86
C ASP A 37 8.50 31.53 31.23
N SER A 38 9.35 32.13 30.38
CA SER A 38 9.11 33.36 29.66
C SER A 38 9.98 33.48 28.43
N GLY A 39 9.44 34.14 27.35
CA GLY A 39 10.13 34.30 26.07
C GLY A 39 10.32 32.98 25.34
N ASN A 40 11.32 32.91 24.43
CA ASN A 40 11.54 31.78 23.53
C ASN A 40 12.60 30.76 24.04
N CYS A 41 13.03 30.86 25.32
CA CYS A 41 14.03 29.99 25.93
C CYS A 41 15.41 29.96 25.22
N ASN A 42 15.66 30.78 24.23
CA ASN A 42 16.89 30.83 23.43
C ASN A 42 18.06 31.61 24.09
N ASN A 43 17.83 32.18 25.24
CA ASN A 43 18.85 32.95 25.98
C ASN A 43 19.45 32.08 27.11
N ARG A 44 20.70 31.61 26.94
CA ARG A 44 21.44 30.79 27.93
C ARG A 44 21.62 31.46 29.31
N PHE A 45 21.51 32.80 29.38
CA PHE A 45 21.63 33.53 30.65
C PHE A 45 20.27 33.70 31.34
N ARG A 46 19.16 33.49 30.62
CA ARG A 46 17.79 33.53 31.12
C ARG A 46 17.05 32.26 30.64
N PRO A 47 17.46 31.10 31.15
CA PRO A 47 16.83 29.87 30.75
C PRO A 47 15.38 29.80 31.24
N CYS A 48 14.56 29.03 30.55
CA CYS A 48 13.24 28.67 31.02
C CYS A 48 13.32 27.69 32.19
N LYS A 49 12.22 27.53 32.89
CA LYS A 49 12.17 26.70 34.09
C LYS A 49 11.81 25.24 33.74
N THR A 50 10.89 25.05 32.82
CA THR A 50 10.35 23.73 32.50
C THR A 50 10.69 23.31 31.05
N VAL A 51 10.89 22.01 30.86
CA VAL A 51 11.08 21.42 29.52
C VAL A 51 9.80 21.58 28.69
N THR A 52 8.65 21.38 29.30
CA THR A 52 7.35 21.55 28.64
C THR A 52 7.17 22.92 28.02
N TYR A 53 7.49 23.97 28.77
CA TYR A 53 7.41 25.33 28.24
C TYR A 53 8.44 25.56 27.11
N ALA A 54 9.66 25.07 27.30
CA ALA A 54 10.71 25.20 26.29
C ALA A 54 10.33 24.44 24.99
N ALA A 55 9.75 23.25 25.10
CA ALA A 55 9.29 22.47 23.96
C ALA A 55 8.15 23.16 23.19
N GLN A 56 7.22 23.81 23.90
CA GLN A 56 6.15 24.61 23.28
C GLN A 56 6.66 25.90 22.59
N LYS A 57 7.92 26.28 22.81
CA LYS A 57 8.58 27.44 22.22
C LYS A 57 9.73 27.07 21.30
N ALA A 58 9.98 25.80 21.12
CA ALA A 58 11.01 25.28 20.25
C ALA A 58 10.41 25.03 18.85
N ASN A 59 11.20 25.28 17.82
CA ASN A 59 10.89 24.92 16.44
C ASN A 59 11.37 23.49 16.15
N LYS A 60 10.88 22.89 15.08
CA LYS A 60 11.41 21.59 14.59
C LYS A 60 12.94 21.67 14.46
N GLY A 61 13.65 20.63 14.93
CA GLY A 61 15.11 20.56 14.88
C GLY A 61 15.81 21.33 15.99
N ASP A 62 15.13 22.16 16.78
CA ASP A 62 15.73 22.77 17.97
C ASP A 62 16.09 21.71 19.02
N THR A 63 17.12 21.97 19.80
CA THR A 63 17.52 21.07 20.87
C THR A 63 17.36 21.73 22.23
N ILE A 64 16.69 21.09 23.17
CA ILE A 64 16.51 21.60 24.54
C ILE A 64 17.65 21.08 25.39
N LEU A 65 18.48 22.02 25.91
CA LEU A 65 19.60 21.74 26.80
C LEU A 65 19.18 21.98 28.23
N VAL A 66 19.21 20.91 29.04
CA VAL A 66 18.73 20.93 30.41
C VAL A 66 19.92 20.95 31.37
N ALA A 67 20.00 21.98 32.19
CA ALA A 67 21.06 22.13 33.19
C ALA A 67 20.88 21.12 34.32
N GLN A 68 22.05 20.86 35.04
CA GLN A 68 22.03 20.04 36.25
C GLN A 68 20.94 20.51 37.22
N GLY A 69 20.29 19.56 37.85
CA GLY A 69 19.20 19.83 38.78
C GLY A 69 18.26 18.67 38.98
N GLN A 70 17.11 18.91 39.59
CA GLN A 70 16.07 17.91 39.79
C GLN A 70 14.81 18.27 39.01
N TYR A 71 14.38 17.39 38.16
CA TYR A 71 13.21 17.55 37.32
C TYR A 71 12.21 16.42 37.60
N VAL A 72 10.95 16.67 37.30
CA VAL A 72 9.87 15.71 37.55
C VAL A 72 9.00 15.65 36.32
N ILE A 73 8.70 14.45 35.83
CA ILE A 73 7.67 14.21 34.87
C ILE A 73 6.34 14.17 35.63
N GLU A 74 5.47 15.13 35.32
CA GLU A 74 4.20 15.30 36.02
C GLU A 74 2.97 14.91 35.18
N SER A 75 3.17 14.77 33.85
CA SER A 75 2.13 14.46 32.87
C SER A 75 2.63 13.55 31.75
N GLU A 76 1.71 12.95 31.00
CA GLU A 76 2.02 12.23 29.76
C GLU A 76 2.62 13.17 28.72
N GLN A 77 2.12 14.39 28.64
CA GLN A 77 2.67 15.42 27.78
C GLN A 77 4.13 15.77 28.14
N ASP A 78 4.46 15.90 29.45
CA ASP A 78 5.84 16.09 29.85
C ASP A 78 6.71 14.92 29.37
N LEU A 79 6.25 13.68 29.56
CA LEU A 79 6.99 12.50 29.14
C LEU A 79 7.27 12.53 27.63
N LEU A 80 6.26 12.83 26.82
CA LEU A 80 6.41 12.90 25.37
C LEU A 80 7.36 14.00 24.93
N TYR A 81 7.36 15.15 25.58
CA TYR A 81 8.37 16.19 25.30
C TYR A 81 9.80 15.75 25.67
N PHE A 82 9.98 15.05 26.80
CA PHE A 82 11.29 14.53 27.17
C PHE A 82 11.80 13.43 26.26
N THR A 83 10.91 12.64 25.65
CA THR A 83 11.26 11.50 24.79
C THR A 83 11.12 11.80 23.31
N GLY A 84 10.64 13.01 22.95
CA GLY A 84 10.43 13.45 21.57
C GLY A 84 11.72 13.47 20.75
N GLN A 85 11.65 13.03 19.49
CA GLN A 85 12.80 12.96 18.58
C GLN A 85 12.93 14.24 17.72
N ILE A 86 11.82 14.88 17.43
CA ILE A 86 11.79 16.10 16.59
C ILE A 86 12.41 17.31 17.30
N ILE A 87 12.24 17.39 18.62
CA ILE A 87 12.87 18.38 19.49
C ILE A 87 13.64 17.62 20.59
N PRO A 88 14.89 17.20 20.33
CA PRO A 88 15.66 16.43 21.30
C PRO A 88 15.87 17.18 22.60
N VAL A 89 15.67 16.51 23.72
CA VAL A 89 15.89 17.03 25.08
C VAL A 89 17.09 16.35 25.70
N LEU A 90 18.13 17.10 25.97
CA LEU A 90 19.40 16.58 26.45
C LEU A 90 19.73 17.11 27.88
N GLY A 91 20.01 16.19 28.80
CA GLY A 91 20.50 16.49 30.15
C GLY A 91 22.04 16.55 30.20
N GLY A 92 22.60 16.85 31.36
CA GLY A 92 24.05 16.84 31.56
C GLY A 92 24.73 18.15 31.20
N PHE A 93 24.05 19.28 31.35
CA PHE A 93 24.62 20.61 31.12
C PHE A 93 24.75 21.43 32.39
N ASN A 94 25.54 22.53 32.31
CA ASN A 94 25.73 23.47 33.42
C ASN A 94 25.42 24.89 32.97
N GLN A 95 24.49 25.55 33.68
CA GLN A 95 24.10 26.94 33.39
C GLN A 95 25.29 27.93 33.64
N VAL A 96 26.11 27.69 34.66
CA VAL A 96 27.27 28.57 34.97
C VAL A 96 28.30 28.49 33.83
N GLU A 97 28.45 27.34 33.22
CA GLU A 97 29.31 27.14 32.06
C GLU A 97 28.62 27.41 30.74
N GLN A 98 27.46 28.06 30.78
CA GLN A 98 26.71 28.50 29.59
C GLN A 98 26.30 27.34 28.66
N TYR A 99 26.03 26.17 29.22
CA TYR A 99 25.64 24.95 28.48
C TYR A 99 26.68 24.47 27.46
N GLN A 100 27.98 24.76 27.73
CA GLN A 100 29.07 24.31 26.88
C GLN A 100 29.47 22.87 27.23
N GLY A 101 29.22 21.95 26.32
CA GLY A 101 29.60 20.54 26.45
C GLY A 101 28.71 19.75 27.42
N GLN A 102 28.12 18.71 26.89
CA GLN A 102 27.35 17.74 27.66
C GLN A 102 28.29 16.88 28.51
N ASN A 103 28.05 16.79 29.82
CA ASN A 103 28.78 15.91 30.74
C ASN A 103 27.82 15.38 31.81
N PRO A 104 27.06 14.31 31.56
CA PRO A 104 26.08 13.77 32.49
C PRO A 104 26.67 13.24 33.79
N ASP A 105 27.94 12.79 33.79
CA ASP A 105 28.62 12.28 34.98
C ASP A 105 28.98 13.39 35.95
N THR A 106 29.22 14.61 35.45
CA THR A 106 29.61 15.77 36.26
C THR A 106 28.41 16.66 36.57
N TYR A 107 27.55 16.90 35.58
CA TYR A 107 26.40 17.81 35.71
C TYR A 107 25.11 16.99 35.81
N LEU A 108 24.87 16.43 37.00
CA LEU A 108 23.75 15.52 37.22
C LEU A 108 22.39 16.21 36.98
N THR A 109 21.75 15.87 35.89
CA THR A 109 20.39 16.25 35.59
C THR A 109 19.47 15.11 36.00
N SER A 110 19.02 15.14 37.27
CA SER A 110 18.20 14.06 37.83
C SER A 110 16.74 14.21 37.45
N ILE A 111 16.12 13.14 37.01
CA ILE A 111 14.71 13.12 36.62
C ILE A 111 13.96 12.01 37.36
N SER A 112 12.76 12.33 37.85
CA SER A 112 11.88 11.41 38.57
C SER A 112 10.49 11.39 37.92
N GLY A 113 9.66 10.41 38.23
CA GLY A 113 8.36 10.20 37.63
C GLY A 113 8.41 9.47 36.30
N VAL A 114 9.56 8.93 35.92
CA VAL A 114 9.81 8.23 34.67
C VAL A 114 9.26 6.80 34.75
N PRO A 115 8.38 6.37 33.84
CA PRO A 115 8.01 4.96 33.67
C PRO A 115 9.24 4.11 33.31
N ALA A 116 9.25 2.84 33.75
CA ALA A 116 10.44 1.99 33.63
C ALA A 116 10.89 1.78 32.18
N GLU A 117 9.97 1.73 31.25
CA GLU A 117 10.17 1.56 29.82
C GLU A 117 10.97 2.70 29.17
N TYR A 118 10.84 3.93 29.66
CA TYR A 118 11.56 5.11 29.13
C TYR A 118 12.88 5.42 29.86
N ALA A 119 13.22 4.64 30.88
CA ALA A 119 14.39 4.94 31.70
C ALA A 119 15.70 4.83 30.94
N GLU A 120 15.82 3.90 30.03
CA GLU A 120 17.04 3.70 29.22
C GLU A 120 17.21 4.83 28.21
N GLN A 121 16.17 5.17 27.48
CA GLN A 121 16.16 6.27 26.52
C GLN A 121 16.60 7.60 27.20
N LEU A 122 15.93 7.97 28.30
CA LEU A 122 16.30 9.19 29.01
C LEU A 122 17.72 9.15 29.59
N SER A 123 18.24 7.98 29.97
CA SER A 123 19.62 7.86 30.40
C SER A 123 20.59 8.09 29.24
N GLN A 124 20.29 7.64 28.03
CA GLN A 124 21.08 7.91 26.83
C GLN A 124 21.07 9.38 26.44
N GLN A 125 19.97 10.10 26.71
CA GLN A 125 19.87 11.55 26.54
C GLN A 125 20.63 12.36 27.60
N GLY A 126 21.28 11.70 28.57
CA GLY A 126 22.11 12.34 29.61
C GLY A 126 21.37 12.67 30.89
N PHE A 127 20.22 12.07 31.16
CA PHE A 127 19.49 12.21 32.42
C PHE A 127 19.88 11.12 33.42
N HIS A 128 20.01 11.51 34.68
CA HIS A 128 20.10 10.56 35.78
C HIS A 128 18.69 10.18 36.24
N VAL A 129 18.17 9.05 35.74
CA VAL A 129 16.82 8.60 36.07
C VAL A 129 16.78 8.07 37.51
N ILE A 130 16.02 8.75 38.36
CA ILE A 130 15.73 8.30 39.72
C ILE A 130 14.69 7.20 39.66
N ARG A 131 15.15 5.95 39.79
CA ARG A 131 14.25 4.79 39.78
C ARG A 131 13.35 4.84 41.00
N ASP A 132 12.08 4.87 40.78
CA ASP A 132 11.09 4.76 41.85
C ASP A 132 10.93 3.30 42.27
N THR A 133 11.79 2.87 43.20
CA THR A 133 11.76 1.51 43.73
C THR A 133 10.51 1.18 44.52
N LYS A 134 9.63 2.16 44.78
CA LYS A 134 8.39 1.99 45.56
C LYS A 134 7.12 2.11 44.71
N GLY A 135 7.25 2.33 43.42
CA GLY A 135 6.09 2.52 42.52
C GLY A 135 5.35 3.85 42.71
N VAL A 136 6.02 4.84 43.38
CA VAL A 136 5.42 6.15 43.64
C VAL A 136 5.25 6.96 42.37
N ALA A 137 6.12 6.78 41.36
CA ALA A 137 5.95 7.40 40.05
C ALA A 137 4.62 6.94 39.38
N LYS A 138 4.36 5.65 39.43
CA LYS A 138 3.08 5.09 38.92
C LYS A 138 1.89 5.57 39.75
N LEU A 139 2.06 5.72 41.09
CA LEU A 139 1.07 6.28 41.98
C LEU A 139 0.90 7.80 41.83
N SER A 140 1.96 8.55 41.53
CA SER A 140 1.88 10.00 41.30
C SER A 140 1.15 10.31 39.99
N LEU A 141 1.40 9.55 38.93
CA LEU A 141 0.68 9.66 37.67
C LEU A 141 -0.78 9.21 37.84
N GLN A 142 -1.03 8.09 38.49
CA GLN A 142 -2.41 7.61 38.79
C GLN A 142 -3.12 8.47 39.83
N GLY A 143 -2.42 9.00 40.81
CA GLY A 143 -3.02 9.83 41.89
C GLY A 143 -3.45 11.22 41.42
N LYS A 144 -2.89 11.71 40.30
CA LYS A 144 -3.31 12.97 39.63
C LYS A 144 -4.40 12.77 38.57
N GLY A 145 -4.92 11.56 38.43
CA GLY A 145 -5.92 11.24 37.40
C GLY A 145 -5.37 11.19 35.98
N LEU A 146 -4.05 11.11 35.83
CA LEU A 146 -3.36 10.97 34.57
C LEU A 146 -3.53 9.53 34.08
N ASN A 147 -4.18 9.41 32.97
CA ASN A 147 -4.54 8.13 32.39
C ASN A 147 -3.47 7.73 31.39
N VAL A 148 -2.52 6.86 31.82
CA VAL A 148 -1.51 6.24 30.91
C VAL A 148 -2.20 5.53 29.71
N SER A 149 -3.51 5.50 29.68
CA SER A 149 -4.32 4.92 28.60
C SER A 149 -4.18 5.64 27.26
N GLN A 150 -3.82 6.91 27.21
CA GLN A 150 -3.68 7.64 25.93
C GLN A 150 -2.39 7.27 25.21
N LEU A 151 -1.27 7.18 25.94
CA LEU A 151 -0.03 6.64 25.39
C LEU A 151 -0.18 5.17 24.96
N GLN A 152 -0.84 4.36 25.78
CA GLN A 152 -1.11 2.97 25.43
C GLN A 152 -2.01 2.85 24.20
N LEU A 153 -2.96 3.77 24.03
CA LEU A 153 -3.82 3.83 22.85
C LEU A 153 -3.01 4.04 21.57
N MET A 154 -2.07 4.97 21.60
CA MET A 154 -1.18 5.30 20.47
C MET A 154 -0.16 4.19 20.14
N GLN A 155 0.09 3.26 21.05
CA GLN A 155 1.04 2.15 20.88
C GLN A 155 0.37 0.82 20.51
N GLN A 156 -0.95 0.78 20.38
CA GLN A 156 -1.69 -0.45 20.11
C GLN A 156 -2.20 -0.49 18.68
N LYS A 157 -1.99 -1.63 18.03
CA LYS A 157 -2.65 -1.92 16.76
C LYS A 157 -4.17 -1.96 16.95
N GLN A 158 -4.88 -1.25 16.11
CA GLN A 158 -6.33 -1.16 16.12
C GLN A 158 -6.90 -1.31 14.72
N VAL A 159 -8.12 -1.81 14.61
CA VAL A 159 -8.78 -2.01 13.32
C VAL A 159 -10.31 -1.84 13.46
N ASP A 160 -10.92 -1.35 12.39
CA ASP A 160 -12.38 -1.30 12.15
C ASP A 160 -13.19 -0.67 13.29
N SER A 161 -12.89 0.61 13.57
CA SER A 161 -13.62 1.39 14.57
C SER A 161 -14.34 2.58 13.96
N THR A 162 -15.66 2.50 13.87
CA THR A 162 -16.48 3.60 13.38
C THR A 162 -16.54 4.74 14.42
N CYS A 163 -16.52 5.99 13.94
CA CYS A 163 -16.68 7.17 14.78
C CYS A 163 -18.13 7.27 15.31
N ILE A 164 -18.34 6.88 16.57
CA ILE A 164 -19.65 6.92 17.22
C ILE A 164 -19.58 7.77 18.48
N ASN A 165 -20.49 8.72 18.62
CA ASN A 165 -20.56 9.64 19.78
C ASN A 165 -19.22 10.37 20.03
N GLY A 166 -18.51 10.73 18.96
CA GLY A 166 -17.27 11.51 19.02
C GLY A 166 -16.04 10.68 19.34
N LYS A 167 -16.09 9.35 19.21
CA LYS A 167 -14.96 8.45 19.46
C LYS A 167 -14.92 7.27 18.51
N ALA A 168 -13.70 6.89 18.13
CA ALA A 168 -13.36 5.65 17.45
C ALA A 168 -12.22 4.97 18.23
N ASP A 169 -12.54 3.85 18.88
CA ASP A 169 -11.64 3.06 19.75
C ASP A 169 -10.82 3.86 20.77
N GLY A 170 -11.40 4.95 21.27
CA GLY A 170 -10.77 5.83 22.26
C GLY A 170 -10.26 7.16 21.71
N PHE A 171 -9.89 7.23 20.44
CA PHE A 171 -9.53 8.49 19.77
C PHE A 171 -10.73 9.41 19.58
N ALA A 172 -10.54 10.70 19.75
CA ALA A 172 -11.59 11.65 19.46
C ALA A 172 -11.77 11.81 17.94
N CYS A 173 -13.01 11.87 17.49
CA CYS A 173 -13.30 11.96 16.06
C CYS A 173 -14.63 12.66 15.77
N ASN A 174 -14.77 13.13 14.53
CA ASN A 174 -16.02 13.56 13.95
C ASN A 174 -16.03 13.21 12.47
N ASN A 175 -16.98 12.38 12.03
CA ASN A 175 -17.16 11.98 10.63
C ASN A 175 -15.93 11.32 9.97
N LEU A 176 -14.94 10.90 10.74
CA LEU A 176 -13.80 10.09 10.29
C LEU A 176 -13.73 8.81 11.13
N SER A 177 -13.73 7.67 10.49
CA SER A 177 -13.62 6.35 11.12
C SER A 177 -12.23 5.77 10.97
N LEU A 178 -11.79 5.01 11.97
CA LEU A 178 -10.52 4.30 11.95
C LEU A 178 -10.69 2.95 11.25
N LEU A 179 -10.03 2.74 10.13
CA LEU A 179 -9.94 1.43 9.47
C LEU A 179 -8.82 0.60 10.05
N ALA A 180 -7.63 1.19 10.22
CA ALA A 180 -6.52 0.56 10.93
C ALA A 180 -5.54 1.59 11.50
N HIS A 181 -4.82 1.18 12.55
CA HIS A 181 -3.64 1.82 13.09
C HIS A 181 -2.52 0.79 13.17
N ILE A 182 -1.35 1.12 12.61
CA ILE A 182 -0.12 0.34 12.69
C ILE A 182 0.88 1.15 13.53
N PRO A 183 1.15 0.74 14.77
CA PRO A 183 2.08 1.46 15.63
C PRO A 183 3.53 1.33 15.14
N LEU A 184 4.40 2.26 15.53
CA LEU A 184 5.82 2.28 15.16
C LEU A 184 6.53 0.97 15.45
N THR A 185 6.14 0.28 16.53
CA THR A 185 6.70 -1.02 16.95
C THR A 185 6.40 -2.18 16.01
N ASP A 186 5.41 -2.04 15.13
CA ASP A 186 5.04 -3.07 14.14
C ASP A 186 5.86 -2.97 12.86
N PHE A 187 6.65 -1.90 12.70
CA PHE A 187 7.56 -1.79 11.56
C PHE A 187 8.86 -2.55 11.84
N PRO A 188 9.34 -3.40 10.89
CA PRO A 188 10.55 -4.22 11.09
C PRO A 188 11.82 -3.44 11.40
N SER A 189 11.91 -2.18 10.96
CA SER A 189 13.03 -1.29 11.24
C SER A 189 13.03 -0.73 12.66
N ASN A 190 11.93 -0.90 13.42
CA ASN A 190 11.74 -0.38 14.77
C ASN A 190 12.13 1.12 14.90
N PRO A 191 11.45 2.00 14.15
CA PRO A 191 11.75 3.42 14.14
C PRO A 191 11.30 4.10 15.44
N ASP A 192 11.97 5.20 15.79
CA ASP A 192 11.57 6.05 16.92
C ASP A 192 10.47 7.07 16.52
N SER A 193 10.33 7.38 15.23
CA SER A 193 9.29 8.28 14.71
C SER A 193 8.94 8.01 13.26
N ALA A 194 7.76 8.47 12.83
CA ALA A 194 7.38 8.55 11.43
C ALA A 194 7.49 9.99 10.90
N ASN A 195 7.57 10.10 9.57
CA ASN A 195 7.65 11.36 8.83
C ASN A 195 6.53 11.43 7.78
N ASP A 196 6.83 11.92 6.56
CA ASP A 196 5.84 12.08 5.50
C ASP A 196 5.30 10.73 4.96
N ILE A 197 4.21 10.81 4.20
CA ILE A 197 3.51 9.67 3.65
C ILE A 197 3.04 9.94 2.23
N TRP A 198 3.13 8.92 1.39
CA TRP A 198 2.54 8.93 0.05
C TRP A 198 1.78 7.64 -0.22
N GLY A 199 0.82 7.69 -1.14
CA GLY A 199 0.08 6.52 -1.57
C GLY A 199 0.49 6.05 -2.96
N HIS A 200 0.33 4.78 -3.22
CA HIS A 200 0.58 4.15 -4.50
C HIS A 200 -0.48 3.11 -4.84
N VAL A 201 -0.85 3.05 -6.12
CA VAL A 201 -1.68 1.98 -6.68
C VAL A 201 -0.86 1.26 -7.74
N ASP A 202 -0.53 0.01 -7.54
CA ASP A 202 0.09 -0.81 -8.59
C ASP A 202 -0.94 -1.12 -9.68
N LEU A 203 -0.79 -0.52 -10.85
CA LEU A 203 -1.71 -0.67 -11.96
C LEU A 203 -1.65 -2.05 -12.64
N ASN A 204 -0.66 -2.88 -12.32
CA ASN A 204 -0.63 -4.27 -12.79
C ASN A 204 -1.65 -5.15 -12.06
N ASN A 205 -1.89 -4.92 -10.76
CA ASN A 205 -2.76 -5.76 -9.92
C ASN A 205 -3.87 -4.97 -9.20
N GLN A 206 -3.85 -3.64 -9.27
CA GLN A 206 -4.80 -2.73 -8.61
C GLN A 206 -4.78 -2.81 -7.07
N LYS A 207 -3.65 -3.17 -6.49
CA LYS A 207 -3.41 -3.11 -5.06
C LYS A 207 -3.00 -1.71 -4.63
N GLU A 208 -3.40 -1.33 -3.43
CA GLU A 208 -3.11 -0.02 -2.85
C GLU A 208 -2.05 -0.15 -1.74
N TYR A 209 -1.11 0.79 -1.74
CA TYR A 209 0.01 0.80 -0.81
C TYR A 209 0.18 2.17 -0.15
N ALA A 210 0.59 2.15 1.12
CA ALA A 210 1.12 3.32 1.81
C ALA A 210 2.65 3.24 1.81
N ILE A 211 3.32 4.34 1.45
CA ILE A 211 4.76 4.49 1.52
C ILE A 211 5.03 5.55 2.59
N ILE A 212 5.60 5.14 3.71
CA ILE A 212 5.77 5.98 4.89
C ILE A 212 7.26 6.20 5.18
N GLY A 213 7.62 7.47 5.36
CA GLY A 213 8.91 7.88 5.87
C GLY A 213 9.02 7.57 7.37
N LEU A 214 10.17 7.04 7.75
CA LEU A 214 10.50 6.72 9.13
C LEU A 214 11.82 7.38 9.49
N GLU A 215 12.07 7.63 10.76
CA GLU A 215 13.34 8.20 11.24
C GLU A 215 14.53 7.45 10.63
N ASN A 216 14.47 6.13 10.57
CA ASN A 216 15.57 5.25 10.16
C ASN A 216 15.38 4.67 8.73
N GLY A 217 14.51 5.23 7.90
CA GLY A 217 14.32 4.79 6.52
C GLY A 217 12.94 5.03 5.94
N VAL A 218 12.50 4.15 5.05
CA VAL A 218 11.19 4.18 4.39
C VAL A 218 10.57 2.78 4.46
N ALA A 219 9.28 2.69 4.73
CA ALA A 219 8.54 1.43 4.71
C ALA A 219 7.38 1.47 3.71
N VAL A 220 7.01 0.30 3.19
CA VAL A 220 5.84 0.11 2.33
C VAL A 220 4.87 -0.84 3.00
N VAL A 221 3.60 -0.48 2.99
CA VAL A 221 2.49 -1.22 3.62
C VAL A 221 1.42 -1.48 2.57
N ASP A 222 1.02 -2.75 2.39
CA ASP A 222 -0.17 -3.11 1.61
C ASP A 222 -1.42 -2.70 2.41
N VAL A 223 -2.20 -1.78 1.84
CA VAL A 223 -3.44 -1.25 2.43
C VAL A 223 -4.67 -1.60 1.59
N THR A 224 -4.53 -2.52 0.66
CA THR A 224 -5.60 -3.01 -0.22
C THR A 224 -6.81 -3.50 0.57
N ILE A 225 -6.55 -4.16 1.70
CA ILE A 225 -7.57 -4.48 2.71
C ILE A 225 -7.31 -3.57 3.91
N PRO A 226 -7.94 -2.39 3.96
CA PRO A 226 -7.55 -1.33 4.89
C PRO A 226 -7.74 -1.70 6.37
N THR A 227 -8.58 -2.69 6.67
CA THR A 227 -8.77 -3.25 8.04
C THR A 227 -7.78 -4.37 8.37
N SER A 228 -6.93 -4.77 7.43
CA SER A 228 -5.89 -5.79 7.62
C SER A 228 -4.62 -5.41 6.85
N PRO A 229 -4.03 -4.24 7.14
CA PRO A 229 -2.82 -3.81 6.44
C PRO A 229 -1.62 -4.69 6.81
N GLU A 230 -0.69 -4.85 5.84
CA GLU A 230 0.51 -5.67 5.98
C GLU A 230 1.76 -4.87 5.61
N VAL A 231 2.77 -4.87 6.47
CA VAL A 231 4.05 -4.24 6.17
C VAL A 231 4.83 -5.14 5.21
N ILE A 232 5.02 -4.68 3.98
CA ILE A 232 5.73 -5.43 2.92
C ILE A 232 7.23 -5.45 3.16
N GLY A 233 7.80 -4.31 3.58
CA GLY A 233 9.22 -4.20 3.83
C GLY A 233 9.64 -2.79 4.19
N SER A 234 10.93 -2.64 4.50
CA SER A 234 11.55 -1.35 4.79
C SER A 234 12.93 -1.21 4.17
N ILE A 235 13.26 0.00 3.75
CA ILE A 235 14.59 0.40 3.29
C ILE A 235 15.25 1.18 4.44
N SER A 236 16.42 0.73 4.88
CA SER A 236 17.19 1.43 5.91
C SER A 236 17.81 2.71 5.35
N GLY A 237 17.77 3.78 6.12
CA GLY A 237 18.37 5.07 5.85
C GLY A 237 19.17 5.61 7.05
N LEU A 238 19.85 6.75 6.84
CA LEU A 238 20.47 7.47 7.95
C LEU A 238 19.38 8.08 8.83
N PRO A 239 19.56 8.14 10.16
CA PRO A 239 18.59 8.76 11.05
C PRO A 239 18.29 10.20 10.63
N SER A 240 17.02 10.52 10.47
CA SER A 240 16.54 11.85 10.09
C SER A 240 15.12 12.10 10.60
N GLY A 241 14.87 13.26 11.15
CA GLY A 241 13.53 13.72 11.50
C GLY A 241 12.70 14.09 10.27
N TRP A 242 13.32 14.20 9.10
CA TRP A 242 12.65 14.61 7.83
C TRP A 242 12.91 13.62 6.71
N ARG A 243 11.83 13.10 6.14
CA ARG A 243 11.82 12.37 4.87
C ARG A 243 10.55 12.71 4.16
N ASP A 244 10.67 13.17 2.93
CA ASP A 244 9.54 13.34 2.04
C ASP A 244 9.57 12.28 0.94
N ILE A 245 8.39 11.90 0.43
CA ILE A 245 8.25 10.80 -0.50
C ILE A 245 7.22 11.15 -1.57
N LYS A 246 7.59 10.89 -2.83
CA LYS A 246 6.65 10.93 -3.96
C LYS A 246 6.85 9.72 -4.83
N VAL A 247 5.84 9.37 -5.62
CA VAL A 247 5.84 8.21 -6.50
C VAL A 247 5.60 8.64 -7.95
N TYR A 248 6.25 7.96 -8.88
CA TYR A 248 5.96 8.05 -10.30
C TYR A 248 5.81 6.65 -10.89
N GLN A 249 4.80 6.47 -11.72
CA GLN A 249 4.48 5.23 -12.40
C GLN A 249 4.26 5.50 -13.88
N PHE A 250 4.71 4.59 -14.75
CA PHE A 250 4.56 4.68 -16.19
C PHE A 250 4.41 3.28 -16.81
N PHE A 251 3.78 3.23 -17.97
CA PHE A 251 3.68 1.98 -18.73
C PHE A 251 4.93 1.80 -19.59
N ASP A 252 5.67 0.70 -19.35
CA ASP A 252 6.85 0.35 -20.13
C ASP A 252 6.44 -0.57 -21.30
N THR A 253 6.50 -0.04 -22.52
CA THR A 253 6.13 -0.75 -23.75
C THR A 253 7.07 -1.91 -24.08
N SER A 254 8.27 -1.95 -23.52
CA SER A 254 9.22 -3.03 -23.75
C SER A 254 8.91 -4.28 -22.93
N THR A 255 8.38 -4.10 -21.71
CA THR A 255 7.97 -5.18 -20.80
C THR A 255 6.46 -5.41 -20.80
N LEU A 256 5.69 -4.53 -21.44
CA LEU A 256 4.23 -4.48 -21.44
C LEU A 256 3.63 -4.45 -20.02
N ARG A 257 4.30 -3.75 -19.11
CA ARG A 257 3.89 -3.64 -17.71
C ARG A 257 4.04 -2.20 -17.20
N TRP A 258 3.25 -1.90 -16.18
CA TRP A 258 3.47 -0.70 -15.40
C TRP A 258 4.71 -0.86 -14.55
N GLN A 259 5.57 0.18 -14.56
CA GLN A 259 6.77 0.31 -13.73
C GLN A 259 6.55 1.46 -12.77
N ALA A 260 7.00 1.32 -11.51
CA ALA A 260 6.82 2.34 -10.50
C ALA A 260 8.07 2.49 -9.63
N TYR A 261 8.38 3.75 -9.29
CA TYR A 261 9.47 4.11 -8.40
C TYR A 261 9.03 5.12 -7.36
N ALA A 262 9.47 4.95 -6.12
CA ALA A 262 9.35 5.96 -5.09
C ALA A 262 10.68 6.74 -4.97
N TYR A 263 10.55 8.03 -4.73
CA TYR A 263 11.64 8.97 -4.56
C TYR A 263 11.55 9.55 -3.17
N SER A 264 12.60 9.40 -2.37
CA SER A 264 12.64 9.92 -1.01
C SER A 264 13.83 10.86 -0.82
N THR A 265 13.56 12.08 -0.36
CA THR A 265 14.54 13.03 0.15
C THR A 265 14.73 12.87 1.65
N THR A 266 15.79 13.45 2.18
CA THR A 266 16.06 13.51 3.61
C THR A 266 17.05 14.65 3.91
N GLU A 267 16.97 15.22 5.09
CA GLU A 267 17.97 16.18 5.57
C GLU A 267 19.28 15.53 6.06
N ALA A 268 19.27 14.23 6.30
CA ALA A 268 20.52 13.49 6.49
C ALA A 268 21.34 13.46 5.19
N ASN A 269 22.65 13.36 5.32
CA ASN A 269 23.57 13.34 4.17
C ASN A 269 23.52 11.98 3.44
N GLU A 270 22.36 11.61 2.94
CA GLU A 270 22.07 10.33 2.28
C GLU A 270 21.83 10.47 0.78
N GLY A 271 21.37 11.64 0.35
CA GLY A 271 20.94 11.92 -1.02
C GLY A 271 19.53 11.46 -1.33
N LEU A 272 19.08 11.71 -2.56
CA LEU A 272 17.80 11.24 -3.07
C LEU A 272 17.83 9.72 -3.22
N THR A 273 16.99 9.01 -2.51
CA THR A 273 16.85 7.56 -2.61
C THR A 273 15.74 7.20 -3.59
N ILE A 274 16.07 6.41 -4.62
CA ILE A 274 15.13 5.86 -5.60
C ILE A 274 14.86 4.41 -5.20
N ILE A 275 13.60 4.08 -4.97
CA ILE A 275 13.12 2.79 -4.46
C ILE A 275 12.31 2.11 -5.55
N ASP A 276 12.61 0.85 -5.80
CA ASP A 276 11.89 -0.02 -6.73
C ASP A 276 10.58 -0.50 -6.10
N LEU A 277 9.46 -0.27 -6.80
CA LEU A 277 8.12 -0.71 -6.44
C LEU A 277 7.55 -1.75 -7.42
N ASN A 278 8.37 -2.32 -8.33
CA ASN A 278 7.89 -3.16 -9.42
C ASN A 278 7.55 -4.59 -9.01
N ASP A 279 8.01 -5.04 -7.84
CA ASP A 279 7.79 -6.40 -7.33
C ASP A 279 7.46 -6.38 -5.83
N LEU A 280 6.40 -5.67 -5.48
CA LEU A 280 5.96 -5.51 -4.09
C LEU A 280 5.54 -6.83 -3.41
N GLU A 281 5.26 -7.88 -4.17
CA GLU A 281 4.97 -9.21 -3.61
C GLU A 281 6.22 -9.87 -3.01
N ASN A 282 7.40 -9.56 -3.54
CA ASN A 282 8.69 -10.06 -3.05
C ASN A 282 9.45 -9.04 -2.19
N GLY A 283 8.91 -7.83 -2.00
CA GLY A 283 9.47 -6.78 -1.16
C GLY A 283 9.90 -5.54 -1.93
N ILE A 284 10.77 -4.75 -1.32
CA ILE A 284 11.25 -3.48 -1.88
C ILE A 284 12.78 -3.43 -1.89
N SER A 285 13.34 -2.71 -2.85
CA SER A 285 14.79 -2.54 -2.96
C SER A 285 15.18 -1.12 -3.35
N VAL A 286 16.42 -0.74 -3.04
CA VAL A 286 16.98 0.53 -3.49
C VAL A 286 17.56 0.36 -4.88
N VAL A 287 17.05 1.11 -5.85
CA VAL A 287 17.66 1.23 -7.18
C VAL A 287 18.96 2.02 -7.09
N ARG A 288 18.88 3.20 -6.48
CA ARG A 288 20.00 4.15 -6.41
C ARG A 288 19.84 5.13 -5.27
N ARG A 289 20.97 5.67 -4.80
CA ARG A 289 21.04 6.92 -4.03
C ARG A 289 21.79 7.97 -4.86
N GLN A 290 21.08 9.00 -5.29
CA GLN A 290 21.64 10.07 -6.09
C GLN A 290 22.13 11.18 -5.17
N THR A 291 23.45 11.48 -5.22
CA THR A 291 24.10 12.38 -4.25
C THR A 291 24.32 13.80 -4.79
N THR A 292 23.64 14.19 -5.86
CA THR A 292 23.71 15.57 -6.39
C THR A 292 23.13 16.55 -5.37
N ASP A 293 22.00 16.19 -4.75
CA ASP A 293 21.42 16.84 -3.58
C ASP A 293 21.57 15.90 -2.41
N ILE A 294 22.68 16.04 -1.68
CA ILE A 294 23.03 15.09 -0.61
C ILE A 294 22.10 15.20 0.60
N SER A 295 21.50 16.38 0.77
CA SER A 295 20.52 16.71 1.80
C SER A 295 19.50 17.64 1.17
N ALA A 296 18.22 17.32 1.29
CA ALA A 296 17.12 18.12 0.81
C ALA A 296 15.90 17.93 1.72
N HIS A 297 15.12 18.99 1.90
CA HIS A 297 13.97 18.99 2.78
C HIS A 297 12.81 18.22 2.14
N ASN A 298 12.29 18.69 1.01
CA ASN A 298 11.12 18.14 0.36
C ASN A 298 11.38 17.71 -1.09
N ILE A 299 10.44 16.97 -1.66
CA ILE A 299 10.38 16.57 -3.05
C ILE A 299 8.95 16.70 -3.57
N TYR A 300 8.81 17.11 -4.81
CA TYR A 300 7.54 17.21 -5.50
C TYR A 300 7.64 16.64 -6.92
N ILE A 301 6.55 16.11 -7.45
CA ILE A 301 6.47 15.66 -8.84
C ILE A 301 5.33 16.41 -9.53
N SER A 302 5.66 17.18 -10.55
CA SER A 302 4.69 17.92 -11.37
C SER A 302 4.13 17.08 -12.51
N ASN A 303 2.98 17.52 -13.06
CA ASN A 303 2.33 16.93 -14.23
C ASN A 303 1.94 15.44 -14.05
N VAL A 304 1.54 15.06 -12.84
CA VAL A 304 1.05 13.71 -12.54
C VAL A 304 -0.36 13.74 -11.97
N ASP A 305 -1.09 12.68 -12.20
CA ASP A 305 -2.31 12.34 -11.47
C ASP A 305 -1.90 11.71 -10.13
N TYR A 306 -2.17 12.39 -9.04
CA TYR A 306 -1.75 11.95 -7.71
C TYR A 306 -2.48 10.70 -7.20
N SER A 307 -3.62 10.35 -7.78
CA SER A 307 -4.33 9.13 -7.39
C SER A 307 -3.72 7.87 -8.00
N LEU A 308 -3.09 8.01 -9.16
CA LEU A 308 -2.47 6.91 -9.92
C LEU A 308 -0.95 7.06 -10.05
N ASN A 309 -0.40 8.24 -9.73
CA ASN A 309 1.01 8.61 -9.89
C ASN A 309 1.53 8.48 -11.34
N ILE A 310 0.66 8.66 -12.33
CA ILE A 310 0.99 8.62 -13.77
C ILE A 310 1.03 10.02 -14.37
N ALA A 311 1.75 10.17 -15.46
CA ALA A 311 1.77 11.44 -16.20
C ALA A 311 0.39 11.89 -16.64
N LEU A 312 0.12 13.19 -16.58
CA LEU A 312 -1.05 13.81 -17.20
C LEU A 312 -0.93 13.72 -18.73
N ALA A 313 -2.04 13.54 -19.44
CA ALA A 313 -2.04 13.36 -20.88
C ALA A 313 -1.31 14.50 -21.62
N GLY A 314 -0.34 14.12 -22.43
CA GLY A 314 0.47 15.06 -23.19
C GLY A 314 1.42 15.95 -22.39
N GLN A 315 1.58 15.70 -21.08
CA GLN A 315 2.47 16.43 -20.19
C GLN A 315 3.73 15.60 -19.85
N GLU A 316 4.87 16.27 -19.71
CA GLU A 316 6.09 15.64 -19.22
C GLU A 316 6.18 15.81 -17.69
N PRO A 317 6.18 14.73 -16.89
CA PRO A 317 6.39 14.83 -15.46
C PRO A 317 7.83 15.21 -15.12
N ALA A 318 8.00 15.94 -14.04
CA ALA A 318 9.32 16.33 -13.54
C ALA A 318 9.39 16.23 -12.01
N VAL A 319 10.55 15.82 -11.51
CA VAL A 319 10.88 15.85 -10.08
C VAL A 319 11.44 17.22 -9.74
N HIS A 320 10.95 17.80 -8.66
CA HIS A 320 11.47 19.03 -8.07
C HIS A 320 12.03 18.72 -6.68
N ILE A 321 13.30 19.06 -6.47
CA ILE A 321 13.97 18.94 -5.17
C ILE A 321 13.93 20.30 -4.51
N LEU A 322 13.45 20.35 -3.26
CA LEU A 322 13.10 21.54 -2.51
C LEU A 322 13.94 21.60 -1.24
N GLY A 323 14.29 22.80 -0.78
CA GLY A 323 15.04 22.99 0.44
C GLY A 323 16.38 22.25 0.48
N SER A 324 17.05 22.10 -0.68
CA SER A 324 18.34 21.43 -0.77
C SER A 324 19.43 22.24 -0.09
N ASN A 325 20.46 21.59 0.44
CA ASN A 325 21.69 22.23 0.91
C ASN A 325 22.48 22.94 -0.20
N ASN A 326 22.08 22.80 -1.45
CA ASN A 326 22.64 23.49 -2.62
C ASN A 326 21.75 24.66 -3.02
N PHE A 327 22.35 25.68 -3.69
CA PHE A 327 21.61 26.81 -4.31
C PHE A 327 20.68 27.56 -3.35
N SER A 328 21.09 27.71 -2.09
CA SER A 328 20.33 28.39 -1.03
C SER A 328 18.93 27.79 -0.76
N GLY A 329 18.71 26.52 -1.12
CA GLY A 329 17.45 25.84 -0.90
C GLY A 329 16.38 26.06 -1.98
N SER A 330 16.66 26.83 -3.04
CA SER A 330 15.72 27.04 -4.15
C SER A 330 15.40 25.72 -4.86
N PHE A 331 14.22 25.62 -5.44
CA PHE A 331 13.80 24.41 -6.14
C PHE A 331 14.66 24.13 -7.38
N ARG A 332 14.82 22.85 -7.68
CA ARG A 332 15.56 22.35 -8.84
C ARG A 332 14.73 21.26 -9.50
N SER A 333 14.77 21.22 -10.84
CA SER A 333 13.95 20.28 -11.60
C SER A 333 14.79 19.23 -12.30
N TYR A 334 14.27 18.02 -12.35
CA TYR A 334 14.85 16.84 -12.97
C TYR A 334 13.81 16.16 -13.86
N THR A 335 14.26 15.67 -15.02
CA THR A 335 13.41 14.87 -15.91
C THR A 335 13.22 13.45 -15.38
N LEU A 336 12.06 12.89 -15.64
CA LEU A 336 11.70 11.48 -15.41
C LEU A 336 11.78 10.63 -16.69
N SER A 337 12.46 11.11 -17.75
CA SER A 337 12.68 10.32 -18.97
C SER A 337 13.48 9.03 -18.74
N ASP A 338 14.31 9.00 -17.69
CA ASP A 338 14.94 7.82 -17.12
C ASP A 338 14.63 7.85 -15.61
N PRO A 339 13.57 7.14 -15.14
CA PRO A 339 13.13 7.19 -13.75
C PRO A 339 14.16 6.68 -12.73
N GLU A 340 15.11 5.85 -13.16
CA GLU A 340 16.18 5.33 -12.31
C GLU A 340 17.41 6.27 -12.24
N THR A 341 17.50 7.22 -13.17
CA THR A 341 18.64 8.14 -13.28
C THR A 341 18.18 9.54 -13.65
N LEU A 342 17.81 10.33 -12.66
CA LEU A 342 17.28 11.67 -12.91
C LEU A 342 18.32 12.60 -13.52
N GLY A 343 17.98 13.20 -14.65
CA GLY A 343 18.78 14.23 -15.33
C GLY A 343 18.33 15.63 -14.93
N SER A 344 19.24 16.50 -14.46
CA SER A 344 18.90 17.89 -14.12
C SER A 344 18.48 18.68 -15.36
N THR A 345 17.34 19.33 -15.30
CA THR A 345 16.79 20.21 -16.34
C THR A 345 16.87 21.68 -15.95
N TYR A 346 16.57 22.00 -14.70
CA TYR A 346 16.57 23.37 -14.21
C TYR A 346 17.33 23.49 -12.90
N THR A 347 18.12 24.54 -12.81
CA THR A 347 18.83 24.99 -11.62
C THR A 347 18.92 26.50 -11.65
N ILE A 348 18.52 27.17 -10.58
CA ILE A 348 18.62 28.62 -10.50
C ILE A 348 20.06 29.09 -10.68
N SER A 349 20.27 30.15 -11.44
CA SER A 349 21.61 30.69 -11.65
C SER A 349 22.12 31.37 -10.36
N SER A 350 23.36 31.08 -9.98
CA SER A 350 24.02 31.72 -8.81
C SER A 350 23.97 33.26 -8.92
N GLY A 351 23.31 33.89 -7.97
CA GLY A 351 23.25 35.38 -7.88
C GLY A 351 21.83 35.97 -7.93
N THR A 352 20.82 35.20 -8.21
CA THR A 352 19.45 35.56 -7.94
C THR A 352 19.09 35.11 -6.53
N GLN A 353 18.74 36.06 -5.73
CA GLN A 353 18.23 36.01 -4.34
C GLN A 353 18.12 34.66 -3.61
N ASN A 354 18.37 34.73 -2.32
CA ASN A 354 18.20 33.72 -1.27
C ASN A 354 16.74 33.29 -1.13
N ASP A 355 16.21 32.54 -2.09
CA ASP A 355 14.84 32.08 -2.04
C ASP A 355 14.85 30.60 -1.69
N TYR A 356 14.69 30.34 -0.41
CA TYR A 356 14.49 28.99 0.10
C TYR A 356 13.05 28.56 -0.22
N THR A 357 12.91 27.54 -1.05
CA THR A 357 11.64 26.86 -1.29
C THR A 357 11.48 25.77 -0.24
N HIS A 358 10.55 25.95 0.70
CA HIS A 358 10.28 24.92 1.70
C HIS A 358 9.50 23.77 1.09
N ASP A 359 8.38 24.07 0.46
CA ASP A 359 7.53 23.11 -0.25
C ASP A 359 7.01 23.73 -1.54
N ALA A 360 6.48 22.92 -2.45
CA ALA A 360 5.89 23.37 -3.68
C ALA A 360 4.77 22.45 -4.17
N THR A 361 3.84 23.02 -4.92
CA THR A 361 2.86 22.28 -5.69
C THR A 361 2.76 22.86 -7.10
N SER A 362 2.18 22.13 -8.04
CA SER A 362 2.01 22.63 -9.40
C SER A 362 0.59 22.43 -9.92
N LEU A 363 0.22 23.28 -10.86
CA LEU A 363 -1.03 23.13 -11.59
C LEU A 363 -0.83 23.59 -13.05
N THR A 364 -1.49 22.91 -13.96
CA THR A 364 -1.52 23.32 -15.36
C THR A 364 -2.69 24.25 -15.57
N ILE A 365 -2.40 25.50 -15.97
CA ILE A 365 -3.38 26.51 -16.36
C ILE A 365 -3.64 26.40 -17.85
N ASN A 366 -4.90 26.15 -18.20
CA ASN A 366 -5.36 26.00 -19.59
C ASN A 366 -6.55 26.91 -19.93
N ASP A 367 -6.76 27.94 -19.11
CA ASP A 367 -7.74 28.99 -19.34
C ASP A 367 -7.10 30.29 -19.86
N ALA A 368 -7.82 31.40 -19.80
CA ALA A 368 -7.30 32.68 -20.31
C ALA A 368 -5.99 33.13 -19.65
N ARG A 369 -5.70 32.72 -18.40
CA ARG A 369 -4.47 33.07 -17.67
C ARG A 369 -3.22 32.54 -18.37
N ALA A 370 -3.32 31.40 -19.05
CA ALA A 370 -2.20 30.86 -19.83
C ALA A 370 -1.73 31.83 -20.93
N GLN A 371 -2.63 32.72 -21.42
CA GLN A 371 -2.30 33.67 -22.47
C GLN A 371 -2.06 35.09 -21.91
N THR A 372 -2.66 35.45 -20.76
CA THR A 372 -2.59 36.81 -20.21
C THR A 372 -1.49 36.97 -19.19
N ASP A 373 -1.21 35.92 -18.39
CA ASP A 373 -0.36 36.01 -17.21
C ASP A 373 0.95 35.23 -17.38
N CYS A 374 0.92 34.08 -18.05
CA CYS A 374 2.11 33.30 -18.32
C CYS A 374 2.97 33.92 -19.41
N VAL A 375 4.28 33.79 -19.28
CA VAL A 375 5.23 34.45 -20.19
C VAL A 375 5.96 33.45 -21.10
N GLN A 376 5.97 32.15 -20.75
CA GLN A 376 6.58 31.09 -21.50
C GLN A 376 5.57 30.27 -22.32
N ALA A 377 4.30 30.30 -21.96
CA ALA A 377 3.24 29.57 -22.66
C ALA A 377 3.07 30.06 -24.09
N ASN A 378 3.31 29.18 -25.05
CA ASN A 378 3.21 29.50 -26.47
C ASN A 378 1.81 29.23 -27.03
N SER A 379 0.79 29.00 -26.24
CA SER A 379 -0.57 28.97 -26.77
C SER A 379 -1.66 28.32 -25.94
N VAL A 380 -1.43 27.22 -25.20
CA VAL A 380 -2.56 26.45 -24.66
C VAL A 380 -2.42 26.16 -23.17
N ASP A 381 -1.30 25.63 -22.73
CA ASP A 381 -1.09 25.20 -21.36
C ASP A 381 0.11 25.92 -20.73
N CYS A 382 -0.04 26.33 -19.49
CA CYS A 382 1.01 26.92 -18.69
C CYS A 382 1.21 26.08 -17.42
N LEU A 383 2.39 25.50 -17.22
CA LEU A 383 2.76 24.86 -15.97
C LEU A 383 3.15 25.94 -14.96
N VAL A 384 2.35 26.07 -13.92
CA VAL A 384 2.58 26.96 -12.79
C VAL A 384 3.11 26.15 -11.61
N ILE A 385 4.21 26.61 -11.02
CA ILE A 385 4.69 26.14 -9.71
C ILE A 385 4.29 27.19 -8.66
N LEU A 386 3.63 26.72 -7.62
CA LEU A 386 3.37 27.45 -6.40
C LEU A 386 4.47 27.07 -5.40
N ASP A 387 5.24 28.07 -4.99
CA ASP A 387 6.43 27.93 -4.16
C ASP A 387 6.12 28.57 -2.79
N PHE A 388 6.21 27.78 -1.74
CA PHE A 388 6.01 28.19 -0.37
C PHE A 388 7.37 28.50 0.25
N SER A 389 7.64 29.80 0.36
CA SER A 389 8.99 30.33 0.57
C SER A 389 9.05 31.18 1.82
N VAL A 390 9.26 30.58 2.98
CA VAL A 390 9.42 31.16 4.31
C VAL A 390 8.30 32.13 4.74
N ASP A 391 8.14 33.27 4.10
CA ASP A 391 7.16 34.32 4.45
C ASP A 391 6.25 34.72 3.26
N THR A 392 6.29 33.96 2.17
CA THR A 392 5.73 34.38 0.89
C THR A 392 5.26 33.20 0.06
N LEU A 393 4.02 33.29 -0.46
CA LEU A 393 3.56 32.46 -1.59
C LEU A 393 4.11 33.09 -2.87
N ARG A 394 4.83 32.30 -3.70
CA ARG A 394 5.34 32.69 -5.02
C ARG A 394 4.70 31.87 -6.11
N VAL A 395 4.53 32.46 -7.26
CA VAL A 395 3.93 31.85 -8.45
C VAL A 395 4.93 31.92 -9.59
N TRP A 396 5.31 30.75 -10.12
CA TRP A 396 6.30 30.62 -11.17
C TRP A 396 5.69 30.04 -12.43
N ASP A 397 6.01 30.63 -13.61
CA ASP A 397 5.84 29.97 -14.91
C ASP A 397 7.04 29.05 -15.17
N HIS A 398 6.79 27.74 -15.18
CA HIS A 398 7.78 26.70 -15.43
C HIS A 398 7.38 25.83 -16.64
N THR A 399 6.70 26.43 -17.61
CA THR A 399 6.28 25.78 -18.87
C THR A 399 7.48 25.30 -19.69
N ASP A 400 8.54 26.08 -19.74
CA ASP A 400 9.84 25.61 -20.23
C ASP A 400 10.60 24.94 -19.08
N LYS A 401 10.76 23.62 -19.14
CA LYS A 401 11.44 22.81 -18.12
C LYS A 401 12.89 23.24 -17.80
N ASN A 402 13.49 24.10 -18.61
CA ASN A 402 14.85 24.63 -18.40
C ASN A 402 14.85 26.04 -17.79
N GLN A 403 13.67 26.64 -17.55
CA GLN A 403 13.51 27.99 -17.03
C GLN A 403 12.36 28.04 -16.03
N ALA A 404 12.49 28.92 -15.04
CA ALA A 404 11.38 29.32 -14.19
C ALA A 404 11.35 30.86 -14.15
N ILE A 405 10.18 31.44 -14.38
CA ILE A 405 9.97 32.89 -14.36
C ILE A 405 8.93 33.19 -13.30
N GLU A 406 9.31 33.99 -12.29
CA GLU A 406 8.38 34.42 -11.28
C GLU A 406 7.32 35.36 -11.90
N LEU A 407 6.05 34.99 -11.76
CA LEU A 407 4.90 35.75 -12.24
C LEU A 407 4.44 36.74 -11.19
N GLY A 408 4.41 36.31 -9.93
CA GLY A 408 3.95 37.13 -8.81
C GLY A 408 4.23 36.47 -7.48
N SER A 409 4.11 37.28 -6.43
CA SER A 409 4.25 36.81 -5.05
C SER A 409 3.34 37.60 -4.11
N SER A 410 3.00 37.01 -2.98
CA SER A 410 2.18 37.63 -1.94
C SER A 410 2.49 37.06 -0.58
N SER A 411 2.53 37.94 0.42
CA SER A 411 2.62 37.61 1.83
C SER A 411 1.28 37.89 2.54
N TYR A 412 1.17 37.55 3.81
CA TYR A 412 -0.04 37.69 4.63
C TYR A 412 0.28 38.19 6.04
N PRO A 413 -0.72 38.67 6.79
CA PRO A 413 -0.50 39.07 8.18
C PRO A 413 -0.04 37.92 9.06
N ASN A 414 0.95 38.15 9.93
CA ASN A 414 1.57 37.18 10.81
C ASN A 414 2.30 36.03 10.07
N ALA A 415 2.77 36.27 8.87
CA ALA A 415 3.61 35.32 8.16
C ALA A 415 4.91 35.08 8.93
N GLU A 416 5.13 33.85 9.39
CA GLU A 416 6.34 33.43 10.11
C GLU A 416 7.08 32.34 9.33
N TYR A 417 6.35 31.32 8.83
CA TYR A 417 6.91 30.24 8.05
C TYR A 417 5.91 29.66 7.07
N THR A 418 5.80 30.28 5.88
CA THR A 418 4.98 29.77 4.79
C THR A 418 5.46 28.38 4.39
N HIS A 419 4.72 27.38 4.81
CA HIS A 419 5.18 26.01 4.87
C HIS A 419 4.80 25.20 3.64
N SER A 420 3.52 25.10 3.35
CA SER A 420 2.95 24.27 2.29
C SER A 420 1.61 24.85 1.80
N GLY A 421 0.99 24.21 0.84
CA GLY A 421 -0.34 24.58 0.41
C GLY A 421 -0.81 23.79 -0.80
N TRP A 422 -2.10 23.91 -1.11
CA TRP A 422 -2.71 23.23 -2.23
C TRP A 422 -3.79 24.10 -2.89
N TRP A 423 -4.02 23.88 -4.19
CA TRP A 423 -4.97 24.59 -5.00
C TRP A 423 -6.36 23.93 -4.99
N SER A 424 -7.41 24.74 -5.17
CA SER A 424 -8.79 24.28 -5.34
C SER A 424 -8.98 23.61 -6.71
N GLU A 425 -9.93 22.69 -6.84
CA GLU A 425 -10.20 21.95 -8.08
C GLU A 425 -10.50 22.86 -9.28
N ASP A 426 -11.08 24.05 -9.04
CA ASP A 426 -11.33 25.07 -10.07
C ASP A 426 -10.08 25.91 -10.39
N LYS A 427 -8.97 25.67 -9.70
CA LYS A 427 -7.68 26.36 -9.87
C LYS A 427 -7.76 27.88 -9.68
N GLN A 428 -8.73 28.35 -8.89
CA GLN A 428 -8.89 29.77 -8.61
C GLN A 428 -8.33 30.18 -7.24
N TYR A 429 -8.17 29.22 -6.32
CA TYR A 429 -7.73 29.49 -4.96
C TYR A 429 -6.56 28.57 -4.57
N VAL A 430 -5.74 29.10 -3.66
CA VAL A 430 -4.67 28.34 -2.97
C VAL A 430 -4.88 28.48 -1.47
N ILE A 431 -4.89 27.36 -0.76
CA ILE A 431 -4.93 27.30 0.69
C ILE A 431 -3.49 27.11 1.16
N VAL A 432 -3.02 28.01 2.00
CA VAL A 432 -1.63 28.12 2.45
C VAL A 432 -1.53 27.90 3.94
N HIS A 433 -0.53 27.12 4.36
CA HIS A 433 -0.15 26.84 5.75
C HIS A 433 1.01 27.72 6.21
N ASP A 434 0.97 28.12 7.50
CA ASP A 434 2.09 28.73 8.19
C ASP A 434 2.41 27.93 9.46
N GLU A 435 3.56 27.26 9.48
CA GLU A 435 3.89 26.29 10.54
C GLU A 435 4.23 26.94 11.89
N LEU A 436 4.48 28.25 11.96
CA LEU A 436 4.96 28.91 13.16
C LEU A 436 4.04 30.00 13.73
N ASP A 437 3.00 30.42 13.03
CA ASP A 437 2.16 31.52 13.46
C ASP A 437 1.35 31.19 14.74
N GLU A 438 0.96 29.92 14.99
CA GLU A 438 0.31 29.53 16.24
C GLU A 438 1.25 29.62 17.45
N GLN A 439 2.53 29.35 17.23
CA GLN A 439 3.53 29.47 18.30
C GLN A 439 3.90 30.91 18.57
N GLU A 440 4.24 31.65 17.53
CA GLU A 440 4.80 33.01 17.68
C GLU A 440 3.72 34.04 18.00
N HIS A 441 2.52 33.93 17.42
CA HIS A 441 1.41 34.86 17.63
C HIS A 441 0.33 34.33 18.56
N SER A 442 0.48 33.11 19.08
CA SER A 442 -0.50 32.47 19.99
C SER A 442 -1.89 32.37 19.35
N LEU A 443 -1.92 32.08 18.06
CA LEU A 443 -3.14 31.87 17.29
C LEU A 443 -3.72 30.47 17.54
N ASN A 444 -4.92 30.25 17.12
CA ASN A 444 -5.42 28.93 16.81
C ASN A 444 -4.98 28.59 15.37
N THR A 445 -5.01 27.31 14.99
CA THR A 445 -4.76 26.84 13.62
C THR A 445 -5.34 27.81 12.59
N THR A 446 -4.52 28.35 11.70
CA THR A 446 -4.94 29.42 10.77
C THR A 446 -4.47 29.15 9.35
N LEU A 447 -5.40 28.89 8.43
CA LEU A 447 -5.14 28.75 7.01
C LEU A 447 -5.38 30.07 6.28
N ASN A 448 -4.47 30.41 5.38
CA ASN A 448 -4.56 31.59 4.53
C ASN A 448 -5.04 31.22 3.12
N ILE A 449 -6.07 31.90 2.60
CA ILE A 449 -6.70 31.58 1.33
C ILE A 449 -6.43 32.69 0.34
N PHE A 450 -5.73 32.34 -0.74
CA PHE A 450 -5.37 33.24 -1.81
C PHE A 450 -6.23 32.99 -3.05
N ASP A 451 -6.73 34.07 -3.65
CA ASP A 451 -7.27 34.07 -5.00
C ASP A 451 -6.09 34.18 -5.98
N ILE A 452 -5.98 33.24 -6.90
CA ILE A 452 -5.01 33.17 -7.99
C ILE A 452 -5.67 33.29 -9.37
N SER A 453 -6.86 33.87 -9.45
CA SER A 453 -7.51 34.21 -10.73
C SER A 453 -6.65 35.16 -11.58
N THR A 454 -5.69 35.81 -10.96
CA THR A 454 -4.61 36.56 -11.60
C THR A 454 -3.27 36.05 -11.04
N LEU A 455 -2.52 35.29 -11.83
CA LEU A 455 -1.26 34.65 -11.41
C LEU A 455 -0.16 35.65 -11.04
N THR A 456 -0.18 36.83 -11.68
CA THR A 456 0.81 37.90 -11.47
C THR A 456 0.54 38.72 -10.19
N SER A 457 -0.58 38.46 -9.50
CA SER A 457 -0.97 39.22 -8.29
C SER A 457 -1.88 38.36 -7.40
N PRO A 458 -1.36 37.29 -6.78
CA PRO A 458 -2.12 36.51 -5.81
C PRO A 458 -2.65 37.38 -4.69
N THR A 459 -3.91 37.24 -4.29
CA THR A 459 -4.55 38.12 -3.33
C THR A 459 -5.15 37.32 -2.18
N LEU A 460 -4.76 37.62 -0.94
CA LEU A 460 -5.39 37.06 0.25
C LEU A 460 -6.88 37.47 0.31
N VAL A 461 -7.80 36.51 0.25
CA VAL A 461 -9.25 36.73 0.23
C VAL A 461 -9.96 36.27 1.48
N GLY A 462 -9.33 35.41 2.28
CA GLY A 462 -9.91 34.87 3.50
C GLY A 462 -8.90 34.17 4.37
N THR A 463 -9.33 33.85 5.58
CA THR A 463 -8.64 32.98 6.50
C THR A 463 -9.64 32.02 7.13
N TRP A 464 -9.24 30.77 7.33
CA TRP A 464 -9.99 29.87 8.19
C TRP A 464 -9.24 29.73 9.53
N THR A 465 -10.00 29.70 10.63
CA THR A 465 -9.42 29.54 11.97
C THR A 465 -10.07 28.35 12.67
N GLY A 466 -9.26 27.41 13.11
CA GLY A 466 -9.65 26.22 13.82
C GLY A 466 -10.04 26.45 15.29
N SER A 467 -10.49 25.39 15.94
CA SER A 467 -10.93 25.44 17.34
C SER A 467 -9.81 25.21 18.36
N THR A 468 -8.63 24.76 17.92
CA THR A 468 -7.47 24.41 18.76
C THR A 468 -6.26 25.23 18.35
N ARG A 469 -5.17 25.11 19.13
CA ARG A 469 -3.89 25.74 18.84
C ARG A 469 -2.88 24.81 18.16
N ALA A 470 -3.34 23.65 17.72
CA ALA A 470 -2.47 22.71 17.02
C ALA A 470 -1.98 23.34 15.71
N ILE A 471 -0.70 23.20 15.44
CA ILE A 471 -0.05 23.74 14.25
C ILE A 471 -0.60 23.04 13.00
N ASP A 472 -0.93 23.78 11.96
CA ASP A 472 -1.22 23.21 10.64
C ASP A 472 0.08 22.89 9.88
N HIS A 473 0.04 21.87 9.01
CA HIS A 473 1.26 21.38 8.39
C HIS A 473 1.10 21.12 6.89
N ASN A 474 0.57 19.98 6.48
CA ASN A 474 0.36 19.62 5.08
C ASN A 474 -1.14 19.44 4.78
N GLY A 475 -1.55 19.79 3.56
CA GLY A 475 -2.93 19.64 3.18
C GLY A 475 -3.15 19.48 1.69
N PHE A 476 -4.21 18.72 1.33
CA PHE A 476 -4.52 18.37 -0.05
C PHE A 476 -6.02 18.52 -0.32
N VAL A 477 -6.35 18.98 -1.52
CA VAL A 477 -7.72 19.05 -2.01
C VAL A 477 -8.07 17.76 -2.74
N ARG A 478 -9.23 17.20 -2.41
CA ARG A 478 -9.88 16.14 -3.17
C ARG A 478 -11.36 16.44 -3.30
N GLY A 479 -11.82 16.76 -4.50
CA GLY A 479 -13.17 17.26 -4.72
C GLY A 479 -13.41 18.56 -3.98
N ASN A 480 -14.45 18.63 -3.17
CA ASN A 480 -14.76 19.78 -2.33
C ASN A 480 -14.34 19.59 -0.86
N ARG A 481 -13.33 18.76 -0.62
CA ARG A 481 -12.75 18.55 0.70
C ARG A 481 -11.28 18.94 0.71
N TYR A 482 -10.87 19.57 1.80
CA TYR A 482 -9.49 19.84 2.15
C TYR A 482 -9.12 18.97 3.34
N TYR A 483 -8.13 18.10 3.15
CA TYR A 483 -7.62 17.20 4.16
C TYR A 483 -6.30 17.74 4.66
N MET A 484 -6.21 18.04 5.95
CA MET A 484 -5.06 18.69 6.55
C MET A 484 -4.51 17.86 7.69
N SER A 485 -3.21 17.57 7.68
CA SER A 485 -2.49 17.14 8.87
C SER A 485 -2.24 18.33 9.77
N ASN A 486 -2.56 18.18 11.05
CA ASN A 486 -2.64 19.29 11.99
C ASN A 486 -1.98 18.91 13.31
N TYR A 487 -0.74 18.44 13.22
CA TYR A 487 0.09 17.96 14.32
C TYR A 487 -0.70 17.38 15.50
N GLU A 488 -0.71 18.05 16.67
CA GLU A 488 -1.31 17.54 17.91
C GLU A 488 -2.85 17.41 17.86
N ARG A 489 -3.50 17.85 16.78
CA ARG A 489 -4.92 17.59 16.55
C ARG A 489 -5.17 16.35 15.67
N GLY A 490 -4.15 15.85 14.98
CA GLY A 490 -4.32 14.79 14.01
C GLY A 490 -4.78 15.31 12.64
N ILE A 491 -5.89 14.83 12.11
CA ILE A 491 -6.41 15.24 10.81
C ILE A 491 -7.66 16.10 10.98
N THR A 492 -7.69 17.20 10.22
CA THR A 492 -8.87 18.06 10.08
C THR A 492 -9.35 18.04 8.63
N VAL A 493 -10.66 17.93 8.43
CA VAL A 493 -11.29 17.95 7.09
C VAL A 493 -12.22 19.15 6.98
N LEU A 494 -11.97 19.96 5.96
CA LEU A 494 -12.79 21.13 5.67
C LEU A 494 -13.64 20.91 4.42
N ASP A 495 -14.86 21.38 4.44
CA ASP A 495 -15.68 21.60 3.25
C ASP A 495 -15.23 22.91 2.60
N ILE A 496 -14.76 22.81 1.37
CA ILE A 496 -14.31 23.92 0.54
C ILE A 496 -15.21 24.12 -0.69
N THR A 497 -16.49 23.77 -0.58
CA THR A 497 -17.48 24.09 -1.64
C THR A 497 -17.46 25.57 -1.96
N ASP A 498 -17.21 26.42 -0.97
CA ASP A 498 -16.76 27.80 -1.13
C ASP A 498 -15.31 27.88 -0.61
N PRO A 499 -14.30 27.86 -1.49
CA PRO A 499 -12.92 27.87 -1.05
C PRO A 499 -12.52 29.14 -0.27
N SER A 500 -13.25 30.26 -0.45
CA SER A 500 -13.00 31.49 0.28
C SER A 500 -13.53 31.47 1.73
N ALA A 501 -14.37 30.47 2.06
CA ALA A 501 -15.00 30.34 3.37
C ALA A 501 -15.11 28.88 3.82
N PRO A 502 -14.00 28.18 4.07
CA PRO A 502 -13.98 26.78 4.45
C PRO A 502 -14.72 26.51 5.77
N VAL A 503 -15.30 25.32 5.89
CA VAL A 503 -16.04 24.90 7.10
C VAL A 503 -15.52 23.54 7.57
N GLU A 504 -15.14 23.40 8.84
CA GLU A 504 -14.75 22.10 9.42
C GLU A 504 -15.96 21.14 9.40
N VAL A 505 -15.78 19.99 8.76
CA VAL A 505 -16.81 18.94 8.65
C VAL A 505 -16.39 17.62 9.29
N GLY A 506 -15.10 17.44 9.56
CA GLY A 506 -14.58 16.22 10.17
C GLY A 506 -13.21 16.41 10.80
N PHE A 507 -12.88 15.52 11.74
CA PHE A 507 -11.54 15.41 12.28
C PHE A 507 -11.31 14.01 12.86
N PHE A 508 -10.04 13.62 12.98
CA PHE A 508 -9.60 12.46 13.72
C PHE A 508 -8.33 12.81 14.50
N ASP A 509 -8.41 12.73 15.82
CA ASP A 509 -7.33 13.09 16.74
C ASP A 509 -6.38 11.88 16.91
N THR A 510 -5.26 11.89 16.21
CA THR A 510 -4.21 10.84 16.32
C THR A 510 -3.36 10.98 17.57
N TYR A 511 -3.35 12.18 18.19
CA TYR A 511 -2.54 12.53 19.35
C TYR A 511 -3.39 13.01 20.54
N PRO A 512 -4.12 12.12 21.21
CA PRO A 512 -5.13 12.46 22.21
C PRO A 512 -4.59 13.10 23.50
N VAL A 513 -3.28 13.33 23.59
CA VAL A 513 -2.60 13.87 24.76
C VAL A 513 -2.74 15.39 24.85
N SER A 514 -2.74 16.09 23.71
CA SER A 514 -2.72 17.55 23.63
C SER A 514 -3.26 18.03 22.29
N ASN A 515 -3.68 19.31 22.23
CA ASN A 515 -4.02 20.04 21.02
C ASN A 515 -3.36 21.43 21.05
N ASN A 516 -2.13 21.51 21.56
CA ASN A 516 -1.36 22.75 21.65
C ASN A 516 -0.50 22.95 20.39
N ALA A 517 0.16 24.10 20.32
CA ALA A 517 1.13 24.43 19.29
C ALA A 517 2.46 23.69 19.58
N GLY A 518 2.51 22.41 19.22
CA GLY A 518 3.68 21.55 19.37
C GLY A 518 3.84 20.62 18.17
N PHE A 519 5.06 20.13 17.96
CA PHE A 519 5.44 19.28 16.82
C PHE A 519 5.36 17.79 17.16
N ASN A 520 4.20 17.33 17.59
CA ASN A 520 3.84 15.94 17.81
C ASN A 520 2.59 15.61 17.00
N GLY A 521 2.25 14.33 16.83
CA GLY A 521 1.02 13.92 16.17
C GLY A 521 1.17 13.80 14.64
N ALA A 522 0.15 14.20 13.88
CA ALA A 522 0.09 13.96 12.45
C ALA A 522 1.06 14.84 11.66
N TRP A 523 1.98 14.19 10.94
CA TRP A 523 2.92 14.83 10.02
C TRP A 523 2.32 14.99 8.62
N GLY A 524 1.94 13.89 7.98
CA GLY A 524 1.49 13.85 6.60
C GLY A 524 0.11 13.23 6.45
N VAL A 525 -0.56 13.60 5.36
CA VAL A 525 -1.84 13.04 4.94
C VAL A 525 -1.83 12.78 3.45
N TYR A 526 -2.38 11.66 3.01
CA TYR A 526 -2.58 11.35 1.60
C TYR A 526 -4.02 10.88 1.35
N PRO A 527 -4.86 11.72 0.72
CA PRO A 527 -6.28 11.40 0.53
C PRO A 527 -6.62 10.84 -0.85
N PHE A 528 -5.64 10.57 -1.73
CA PHE A 528 -5.91 10.32 -3.15
C PHE A 528 -6.09 8.84 -3.51
N LEU A 529 -6.00 7.88 -2.57
CA LEU A 529 -6.25 6.48 -2.90
C LEU A 529 -7.62 6.32 -3.59
N PRO A 530 -7.72 5.54 -4.69
CA PRO A 530 -8.98 5.30 -5.40
C PRO A 530 -10.06 4.65 -4.54
N SER A 531 -9.68 3.87 -3.53
CA SER A 531 -10.63 3.34 -2.53
C SER A 531 -11.36 4.43 -1.74
N GLY A 532 -10.76 5.63 -1.67
CA GLY A 532 -11.21 6.73 -0.82
C GLY A 532 -10.66 6.68 0.60
N ASN A 533 -9.80 5.72 0.90
CA ASN A 533 -9.10 5.66 2.17
C ASN A 533 -8.10 6.82 2.29
N ILE A 534 -7.96 7.34 3.48
CA ILE A 534 -7.01 8.41 3.80
C ILE A 534 -5.87 7.78 4.58
N LEU A 535 -4.65 8.02 4.12
CA LEU A 535 -3.43 7.62 4.84
C LEU A 535 -2.92 8.78 5.66
N VAL A 536 -2.51 8.51 6.88
CA VAL A 536 -1.95 9.51 7.79
C VAL A 536 -0.71 8.95 8.46
N SER A 537 0.38 9.68 8.40
CA SER A 537 1.55 9.41 9.22
C SER A 537 1.51 10.26 10.50
N ASP A 538 1.75 9.63 11.63
CA ASP A 538 1.84 10.27 12.94
C ASP A 538 3.24 10.06 13.52
N ILE A 539 3.88 11.15 13.91
CA ILE A 539 5.27 11.17 14.41
C ILE A 539 5.47 10.16 15.53
N ASN A 540 4.53 10.11 16.46
CA ASN A 540 4.66 9.41 17.73
C ASN A 540 4.08 8.00 17.71
N SER A 541 3.21 7.71 16.72
CA SER A 541 2.41 6.49 16.76
C SER A 541 2.37 5.69 15.45
N GLY A 542 2.80 6.24 14.30
CA GLY A 542 2.95 5.46 13.06
C GLY A 542 1.88 5.73 12.01
N LEU A 543 1.30 4.69 11.41
CA LEU A 543 0.37 4.80 10.27
C LEU A 543 -1.08 4.64 10.70
N TYR A 544 -1.93 5.60 10.32
CA TYR A 544 -3.38 5.48 10.39
C TYR A 544 -3.99 5.38 9.00
N ILE A 545 -5.00 4.53 8.87
CA ILE A 545 -5.84 4.40 7.69
C ILE A 545 -7.25 4.79 8.10
N LEU A 546 -7.77 5.87 7.51
CA LEU A 546 -9.05 6.46 7.89
C LEU A 546 -10.05 6.40 6.74
N GLN A 547 -11.33 6.43 7.10
CA GLN A 547 -12.45 6.56 6.17
C GLN A 547 -13.18 7.88 6.42
N ASP A 548 -13.34 8.68 5.35
CA ASP A 548 -14.13 9.89 5.38
C ASP A 548 -15.62 9.57 5.19
N GLN A 549 -16.44 9.91 6.17
CA GLN A 549 -17.89 9.78 6.16
C GLN A 549 -18.60 11.08 5.76
N THR A 550 -17.87 12.19 5.58
CA THR A 550 -18.46 13.48 5.21
C THR A 550 -19.01 13.49 3.78
N LEU A 551 -18.55 12.56 2.94
CA LEU A 551 -18.92 12.42 1.52
C LEU A 551 -20.08 11.45 1.28
N GLU A 552 -20.51 10.67 2.28
CA GLU A 552 -21.40 9.51 2.05
C GLU A 552 -22.83 9.86 1.63
N ASN A 553 -23.29 11.07 1.83
CA ASN A 553 -24.73 11.32 1.78
C ASN A 553 -25.28 11.96 0.50
N ASN A 554 -24.48 12.53 -0.43
CA ASN A 554 -25.07 13.25 -1.56
C ASN A 554 -24.36 13.18 -2.92
N THR A 555 -23.07 12.93 -2.99
CA THR A 555 -22.31 13.19 -4.21
C THR A 555 -21.98 11.94 -5.01
N GLY A 556 -21.70 10.83 -4.34
CA GLY A 556 -21.44 9.54 -4.95
C GLY A 556 -20.00 9.30 -5.38
N LYS A 557 -19.76 8.03 -5.66
CA LYS A 557 -18.47 7.52 -6.18
C LYS A 557 -18.66 7.11 -7.64
N ILE A 558 -17.69 7.46 -8.50
CA ILE A 558 -17.70 7.16 -9.93
C ILE A 558 -16.54 6.21 -10.22
N ALA A 559 -16.83 5.11 -10.93
CA ALA A 559 -15.84 4.09 -11.26
C ALA A 559 -16.18 3.38 -12.56
N PHE A 560 -15.19 2.79 -13.21
CA PHE A 560 -15.45 1.80 -14.24
C PHE A 560 -16.13 0.55 -13.65
N SER A 561 -16.93 -0.11 -14.44
CA SER A 561 -17.54 -1.38 -14.03
C SER A 561 -16.59 -2.58 -14.13
N SER A 562 -15.49 -2.44 -14.86
CA SER A 562 -14.47 -3.47 -15.07
C SER A 562 -13.07 -2.87 -15.08
N LYS A 563 -12.10 -3.61 -14.56
CA LYS A 563 -10.67 -3.27 -14.60
C LYS A 563 -10.06 -3.49 -15.98
N GLN A 564 -10.65 -4.39 -16.78
CA GLN A 564 -10.16 -4.79 -18.08
C GLN A 564 -11.31 -5.22 -18.98
N LEU A 565 -11.15 -4.97 -20.27
CA LEU A 565 -12.00 -5.49 -21.35
C LEU A 565 -11.13 -5.74 -22.58
N ALA A 566 -11.66 -6.55 -23.50
CA ALA A 566 -11.02 -6.81 -24.78
C ALA A 566 -11.96 -6.42 -25.93
N VAL A 567 -11.39 -6.03 -27.05
CA VAL A 567 -12.10 -5.68 -28.28
C VAL A 567 -11.27 -6.16 -29.46
N ASP A 568 -11.92 -6.77 -30.46
CA ASP A 568 -11.26 -7.10 -31.69
C ASP A 568 -11.01 -5.82 -32.50
N GLU A 569 -9.92 -5.78 -33.24
CA GLU A 569 -9.58 -4.68 -34.11
C GLU A 569 -10.70 -4.42 -35.12
N GLY A 570 -10.93 -3.16 -35.48
CA GLY A 570 -12.07 -2.76 -36.33
C GLY A 570 -13.44 -2.81 -35.65
N GLN A 571 -13.52 -3.21 -34.37
CA GLN A 571 -14.77 -3.24 -33.60
C GLN A 571 -14.83 -2.06 -32.59
N SER A 572 -15.95 -1.94 -31.91
CA SER A 572 -16.16 -0.90 -30.89
C SER A 572 -16.32 -1.54 -29.52
N ALA A 573 -15.56 -1.05 -28.56
CA ALA A 573 -15.72 -1.39 -27.14
C ALA A 573 -16.66 -0.41 -26.44
N SER A 574 -17.59 -0.93 -25.63
CA SER A 574 -18.44 -0.14 -24.74
C SER A 574 -17.93 -0.24 -23.31
N ILE A 575 -17.31 0.82 -22.83
CA ILE A 575 -16.68 0.90 -21.52
C ILE A 575 -17.67 1.52 -20.55
N VAL A 576 -18.18 0.73 -19.61
CA VAL A 576 -19.26 1.15 -18.72
C VAL A 576 -18.70 1.85 -17.49
N VAL A 577 -19.22 3.03 -17.20
CA VAL A 577 -18.94 3.83 -16.00
C VAL A 577 -20.18 3.85 -15.11
N THR A 578 -19.98 3.54 -13.84
CA THR A 578 -21.04 3.48 -12.83
C THR A 578 -20.91 4.64 -11.85
N LYS A 579 -22.02 5.07 -11.29
CA LYS A 579 -22.09 6.09 -10.25
C LYS A 579 -22.98 5.63 -9.11
N THR A 580 -22.50 5.80 -7.88
CA THR A 580 -23.30 5.70 -6.67
C THR A 580 -23.70 7.11 -6.19
N GLY A 581 -24.75 7.21 -5.34
CA GLY A 581 -25.21 8.51 -4.85
C GLY A 581 -26.08 9.27 -5.84
N ILE A 582 -26.92 10.16 -5.34
CA ILE A 582 -28.01 10.81 -6.06
C ILE A 582 -27.72 12.27 -6.46
N GLY A 583 -26.61 12.84 -6.03
CA GLY A 583 -26.21 14.21 -6.41
C GLY A 583 -25.88 14.32 -7.90
N ALA A 584 -26.07 15.49 -8.48
CA ALA A 584 -25.57 15.77 -9.83
C ALA A 584 -24.04 15.76 -9.81
N SER A 585 -23.43 15.18 -10.83
CA SER A 585 -21.96 15.12 -10.94
C SER A 585 -21.51 15.00 -12.39
N THR A 586 -20.28 15.38 -12.65
CA THR A 586 -19.61 15.12 -13.92
C THR A 586 -18.26 14.47 -13.66
N VAL A 587 -17.71 13.79 -14.66
CA VAL A 587 -16.35 13.25 -14.65
C VAL A 587 -15.80 13.30 -16.06
N ASN A 588 -14.55 13.68 -16.19
CA ASN A 588 -13.83 13.64 -17.45
C ASN A 588 -13.21 12.26 -17.68
N TYR A 589 -12.98 11.91 -18.94
CA TYR A 589 -12.23 10.73 -19.32
C TYR A 589 -11.28 11.02 -20.46
N GLU A 590 -10.17 10.29 -20.50
CA GLU A 590 -9.17 10.39 -21.55
C GLU A 590 -8.44 9.07 -21.76
N ILE A 591 -7.71 8.99 -22.89
CA ILE A 591 -6.80 7.90 -23.20
C ILE A 591 -5.48 8.13 -22.45
N VAL A 592 -4.96 7.07 -21.83
CA VAL A 592 -3.57 6.96 -21.40
C VAL A 592 -2.89 5.97 -22.33
N PRO A 593 -1.80 6.35 -23.00
CA PRO A 593 -1.11 5.49 -23.94
C PRO A 593 -0.61 4.20 -23.30
N GLY A 594 -0.76 3.09 -24.01
CA GLY A 594 -0.19 1.80 -23.70
C GLY A 594 0.77 1.35 -24.82
N SER A 595 0.64 0.10 -25.25
CA SER A 595 1.39 -0.41 -26.42
C SER A 595 0.71 -0.10 -27.75
N ALA A 596 -0.62 0.15 -27.73
CA ALA A 596 -1.39 0.39 -28.94
C ALA A 596 -1.00 1.70 -29.64
N ASN A 597 -0.92 1.66 -30.95
CA ASN A 597 -0.75 2.85 -31.76
C ASN A 597 -2.02 3.70 -31.69
N LEU A 598 -1.92 4.95 -31.22
CA LEU A 598 -3.07 5.83 -31.11
C LEU A 598 -3.75 6.18 -32.43
N GLN A 599 -3.16 5.86 -33.60
CA GLN A 599 -3.79 6.03 -34.90
C GLN A 599 -4.87 4.97 -35.15
N ASP A 600 -4.79 3.82 -34.47
CA ASP A 600 -5.72 2.72 -34.59
C ASP A 600 -6.92 2.86 -33.63
N ILE A 601 -6.92 3.92 -32.84
CA ILE A 601 -7.93 4.19 -31.84
C ILE A 601 -8.65 5.48 -32.14
N VAL A 602 -9.98 5.42 -32.21
CA VAL A 602 -10.85 6.60 -32.30
C VAL A 602 -11.61 6.78 -31.00
N LEU A 603 -11.04 7.58 -30.12
CA LEU A 603 -11.68 8.05 -28.91
C LEU A 603 -11.25 9.48 -28.65
N ALA A 604 -12.20 10.41 -28.59
CA ALA A 604 -11.94 11.74 -28.08
C ALA A 604 -12.04 11.71 -26.55
N SER A 605 -11.21 12.52 -25.85
CA SER A 605 -11.47 12.87 -24.46
C SER A 605 -12.85 13.50 -24.33
N GLY A 606 -13.54 13.28 -23.22
CA GLY A 606 -14.89 13.76 -23.05
C GLY A 606 -15.32 13.83 -21.59
N GLU A 607 -16.59 14.20 -21.40
CA GLU A 607 -17.21 14.31 -20.08
C GLU A 607 -18.45 13.41 -20.01
N LEU A 608 -18.62 12.72 -18.90
CA LEU A 608 -19.85 12.04 -18.50
C LEU A 608 -20.58 12.89 -17.47
N GLN A 609 -21.91 12.98 -17.59
CA GLN A 609 -22.70 13.87 -16.75
C GLN A 609 -23.94 13.16 -16.22
N TRP A 610 -24.17 13.22 -14.91
CA TRP A 610 -25.38 12.75 -14.24
C TRP A 610 -26.14 13.93 -13.63
N THR A 611 -27.42 13.95 -13.83
CA THR A 611 -28.32 14.89 -13.16
C THR A 611 -28.70 14.39 -11.77
N THR A 612 -29.28 15.24 -10.94
CA THR A 612 -29.77 14.86 -9.60
C THR A 612 -30.74 13.68 -9.70
N ASN A 613 -30.56 12.66 -8.86
CA ASN A 613 -31.29 11.37 -8.82
C ASN A 613 -31.01 10.43 -10.00
N ASP A 614 -30.03 10.75 -10.86
CA ASP A 614 -29.59 9.84 -11.92
C ASP A 614 -28.40 9.02 -11.41
N THR A 615 -28.56 7.69 -11.45
CA THR A 615 -27.53 6.71 -11.10
C THR A 615 -27.37 5.66 -12.20
N GLN A 616 -27.92 5.92 -13.39
CA GLN A 616 -27.81 4.97 -14.49
C GLN A 616 -26.37 4.92 -14.98
N PRO A 617 -25.83 3.70 -15.24
CA PRO A 617 -24.53 3.57 -15.87
C PRO A 617 -24.48 4.30 -17.21
N GLN A 618 -23.34 4.91 -17.50
CA GLN A 618 -23.05 5.50 -18.80
C GLN A 618 -21.93 4.74 -19.49
N SER A 619 -21.80 4.91 -20.80
CA SER A 619 -20.80 4.20 -21.59
C SER A 619 -19.95 5.17 -22.39
N ILE A 620 -18.65 4.91 -22.36
CA ILE A 620 -17.66 5.47 -23.27
C ILE A 620 -17.51 4.48 -24.42
N VAL A 621 -17.60 4.94 -25.67
CA VAL A 621 -17.43 4.09 -26.84
C VAL A 621 -16.06 4.35 -27.44
N LEU A 622 -15.18 3.36 -27.35
CA LEU A 622 -13.90 3.33 -28.03
C LEU A 622 -14.07 2.55 -29.33
N GLN A 623 -13.65 3.11 -30.45
CA GLN A 623 -13.59 2.44 -31.74
C GLN A 623 -12.14 2.13 -32.09
N THR A 624 -11.88 0.94 -32.58
CA THR A 624 -10.59 0.55 -33.14
C THR A 624 -10.67 0.55 -34.67
N SER A 625 -9.56 0.85 -35.30
CA SER A 625 -9.38 0.77 -36.74
C SER A 625 -8.83 -0.63 -37.09
N ASN A 626 -9.28 -1.22 -38.16
CA ASN A 626 -8.68 -2.45 -38.67
C ASN A 626 -7.75 -2.09 -39.83
N ASP A 627 -6.55 -2.62 -39.77
CA ASP A 627 -5.60 -2.46 -40.88
C ASP A 627 -5.16 -3.81 -41.47
N ALA A 628 -4.03 -3.92 -42.09
CA ALA A 628 -3.53 -5.13 -42.73
C ALA A 628 -2.24 -5.66 -42.12
N LEU A 629 -1.91 -5.19 -40.94
CA LEU A 629 -0.72 -5.62 -40.21
C LEU A 629 -1.12 -6.76 -39.27
N ASP A 630 -0.29 -7.77 -39.18
CA ASP A 630 -0.40 -8.82 -38.18
C ASP A 630 0.32 -8.34 -36.92
N GLU A 631 -0.42 -8.04 -35.87
CA GLU A 631 0.07 -7.42 -34.65
C GLU A 631 -0.17 -8.29 -33.43
N ILE A 632 0.67 -8.11 -32.41
CA ILE A 632 0.40 -8.74 -31.12
C ILE A 632 -0.73 -8.01 -30.43
N THR A 633 -1.44 -8.67 -29.50
CA THR A 633 -2.43 -7.99 -28.66
C THR A 633 -1.86 -6.72 -28.04
N GLU A 634 -2.47 -5.63 -28.36
CA GLU A 634 -2.07 -4.31 -27.90
C GLU A 634 -2.89 -3.83 -26.71
N THR A 635 -2.45 -2.78 -26.06
CA THR A 635 -3.08 -2.26 -24.85
C THR A 635 -3.21 -0.74 -24.91
N VAL A 636 -4.38 -0.24 -24.54
CA VAL A 636 -4.63 1.17 -24.25
C VAL A 636 -5.36 1.27 -22.91
N PHE A 637 -5.15 2.36 -22.19
CA PHE A 637 -5.83 2.60 -20.93
C PHE A 637 -6.78 3.78 -21.07
N ILE A 638 -7.91 3.70 -20.37
CA ILE A 638 -8.85 4.81 -20.24
C ILE A 638 -8.92 5.15 -18.77
N ARG A 639 -8.68 6.41 -18.41
CA ARG A 639 -8.82 6.91 -17.04
C ARG A 639 -9.97 7.87 -16.89
N LEU A 640 -10.55 7.88 -15.69
CA LEU A 640 -11.45 8.94 -15.21
C LEU A 640 -10.65 9.95 -14.42
N PHE A 641 -10.97 11.21 -14.55
CA PHE A 641 -10.31 12.29 -13.82
C PHE A 641 -11.25 13.48 -13.62
N ASP A 642 -10.86 14.42 -12.76
CA ASP A 642 -11.55 15.69 -12.50
C ASP A 642 -13.08 15.49 -12.24
N PRO A 643 -13.48 14.67 -11.24
CA PRO A 643 -14.88 14.55 -10.85
C PRO A 643 -15.34 15.86 -10.21
N LYS A 644 -16.56 16.34 -10.52
CA LYS A 644 -17.06 17.62 -10.03
C LYS A 644 -18.32 17.47 -9.18
N ASN A 645 -18.68 18.59 -8.54
CA ASN A 645 -19.83 18.72 -7.65
C ASN A 645 -19.73 17.80 -6.41
N GLY A 646 -18.52 17.60 -5.91
CA GLY A 646 -18.21 16.78 -4.74
C GLY A 646 -18.28 15.29 -4.95
N ALA A 647 -18.41 14.79 -6.18
CA ALA A 647 -18.21 13.37 -6.49
C ALA A 647 -16.75 13.00 -6.35
N THR A 648 -16.48 11.73 -6.03
CA THR A 648 -15.12 11.20 -5.92
C THR A 648 -14.95 10.01 -6.86
N LEU A 649 -13.72 9.74 -7.26
CA LEU A 649 -13.39 8.52 -7.98
C LEU A 649 -13.31 7.34 -7.02
N ALA A 650 -13.69 6.16 -7.50
CA ALA A 650 -13.49 4.90 -6.80
C ALA A 650 -12.75 3.90 -7.71
N ASN A 651 -12.19 2.86 -7.12
CA ASN A 651 -11.48 1.83 -7.85
C ASN A 651 -12.47 0.89 -8.60
N PRO A 652 -12.28 0.61 -9.90
CA PRO A 652 -11.21 1.11 -10.77
C PRO A 652 -11.55 2.48 -11.39
N ASN A 653 -10.62 3.43 -11.30
CA ASN A 653 -10.70 4.72 -11.98
C ASN A 653 -9.84 4.77 -13.27
N ILE A 654 -9.15 3.69 -13.55
CA ILE A 654 -8.49 3.40 -14.83
C ILE A 654 -8.89 1.98 -15.26
N THR A 655 -9.11 1.78 -16.56
CA THR A 655 -9.43 0.47 -17.15
C THR A 655 -8.51 0.17 -18.31
N THR A 656 -8.15 -1.10 -18.45
CA THR A 656 -7.32 -1.61 -19.55
C THR A 656 -8.23 -2.05 -20.68
N VAL A 657 -7.96 -1.61 -21.90
CA VAL A 657 -8.57 -2.13 -23.12
C VAL A 657 -7.50 -2.87 -23.89
N GLN A 658 -7.68 -4.16 -24.05
CA GLN A 658 -6.86 -5.00 -24.92
C GLN A 658 -7.46 -4.99 -26.32
N ILE A 659 -6.68 -4.62 -27.31
CA ILE A 659 -7.03 -4.65 -28.74
C ILE A 659 -6.44 -5.93 -29.30
N ILE A 660 -7.31 -6.81 -29.74
CA ILE A 660 -6.94 -8.10 -30.32
C ILE A 660 -6.94 -7.93 -31.83
N ASP A 661 -5.78 -8.14 -32.42
CA ASP A 661 -5.66 -8.06 -33.89
C ASP A 661 -6.67 -8.99 -34.56
N ALA A 662 -7.39 -8.45 -35.55
CA ALA A 662 -8.35 -9.18 -36.36
C ALA A 662 -7.70 -10.24 -37.25
N LEU A 663 -6.42 -10.09 -37.55
CA LEU A 663 -5.62 -11.01 -38.38
C LEU A 663 -4.72 -11.91 -37.52
N GLN A 664 -5.16 -12.29 -36.34
CA GLN A 664 -4.33 -13.09 -35.45
C GLN A 664 -4.05 -14.48 -35.97
N GLN A 665 -2.80 -14.72 -36.32
CA GLN A 665 -2.32 -16.05 -36.70
C GLN A 665 -2.51 -17.08 -35.58
N GLY A 666 -2.51 -16.66 -34.31
CA GLY A 666 -2.58 -17.52 -33.13
C GLY A 666 -1.24 -18.21 -32.84
N GLN A 667 -1.22 -18.87 -31.70
CA GLN A 667 -0.04 -19.62 -31.22
C GLN A 667 -0.37 -21.08 -30.97
N VAL A 668 0.57 -21.96 -31.25
CA VAL A 668 0.43 -23.38 -31.05
C VAL A 668 1.13 -23.78 -29.72
N VAL A 669 0.38 -24.49 -28.88
CA VAL A 669 0.83 -24.90 -27.54
C VAL A 669 0.38 -26.32 -27.23
N PHE A 670 1.07 -26.97 -26.28
CA PHE A 670 0.51 -28.09 -25.53
C PHE A 670 -0.43 -27.57 -24.43
N ALA A 671 -1.47 -28.34 -24.13
CA ALA A 671 -2.43 -27.94 -23.08
C ALA A 671 -1.86 -28.00 -21.65
N THR A 672 -0.79 -28.79 -21.46
CA THR A 672 -0.12 -29.03 -20.18
C THR A 672 1.39 -29.15 -20.40
N ASP A 673 2.17 -29.02 -19.34
CA ASP A 673 3.63 -29.21 -19.32
C ASP A 673 4.02 -30.65 -19.03
N GLU A 674 3.12 -31.47 -18.49
CA GLU A 674 3.34 -32.86 -18.17
C GLU A 674 2.07 -33.73 -18.39
N VAL A 675 2.27 -34.94 -18.83
CA VAL A 675 1.23 -35.98 -18.95
C VAL A 675 1.83 -37.30 -18.43
N THR A 676 1.11 -37.97 -17.54
CA THR A 676 1.46 -39.30 -17.06
C THR A 676 0.58 -40.34 -17.75
N ILE A 677 1.17 -41.37 -18.29
CA ILE A 677 0.52 -42.47 -19.01
C ILE A 677 0.95 -43.80 -18.39
N LYS A 678 0.19 -44.83 -18.66
CA LYS A 678 0.51 -46.19 -18.25
C LYS A 678 1.15 -46.94 -19.40
N GLU A 679 2.06 -47.83 -19.09
CA GLU A 679 2.65 -48.68 -20.11
C GLU A 679 1.65 -49.62 -20.77
N THR A 680 0.61 -49.98 -20.03
CA THR A 680 -0.54 -50.74 -20.55
C THR A 680 -1.42 -49.97 -21.56
N ASP A 681 -1.25 -48.67 -21.70
CA ASP A 681 -2.03 -47.85 -22.66
C ASP A 681 -1.36 -47.91 -24.03
N PRO A 682 -1.88 -48.69 -25.00
CA PRO A 682 -1.17 -49.00 -26.25
C PRO A 682 -0.97 -47.79 -27.15
N THR A 683 -1.76 -46.74 -26.99
CA THR A 683 -1.64 -45.50 -27.72
C THR A 683 -2.19 -44.37 -26.90
N VAL A 684 -1.44 -43.28 -26.81
CA VAL A 684 -1.89 -42.03 -26.22
C VAL A 684 -1.99 -40.96 -27.29
N GLN A 685 -3.02 -40.10 -27.18
CA GLN A 685 -3.23 -38.96 -28.06
C GLN A 685 -2.89 -37.70 -27.30
N ILE A 686 -1.94 -36.95 -27.78
CA ILE A 686 -1.53 -35.68 -27.21
C ILE A 686 -2.15 -34.52 -28.01
N ALA A 687 -3.00 -33.75 -27.38
CA ALA A 687 -3.63 -32.59 -28.01
C ALA A 687 -2.65 -31.44 -28.16
N VAL A 688 -2.64 -30.84 -29.34
CA VAL A 688 -1.91 -29.61 -29.66
C VAL A 688 -2.93 -28.59 -30.15
N THR A 689 -2.98 -27.48 -29.47
CA THR A 689 -4.04 -26.46 -29.65
C THR A 689 -3.45 -25.22 -30.31
N ARG A 690 -4.16 -24.67 -31.28
CA ARG A 690 -3.95 -23.34 -31.81
C ARG A 690 -4.88 -22.37 -31.08
N GLN A 691 -4.31 -21.42 -30.36
CA GLN A 691 -5.05 -20.47 -29.55
C GLN A 691 -4.68 -19.03 -29.86
N GLY A 692 -5.61 -18.09 -29.60
CA GLY A 692 -5.38 -16.66 -29.79
C GLY A 692 -5.50 -16.17 -31.23
N GLY A 693 -5.91 -17.04 -32.18
CA GLY A 693 -6.16 -16.67 -33.57
C GLY A 693 -6.29 -17.89 -34.47
N SER A 694 -6.77 -17.67 -35.70
CA SER A 694 -6.93 -18.72 -36.70
C SER A 694 -6.50 -18.29 -38.11
N ASP A 695 -5.98 -17.08 -38.28
CA ASP A 695 -5.64 -16.55 -39.59
C ASP A 695 -4.33 -17.13 -40.12
N GLY A 696 -4.26 -17.32 -41.42
CA GLY A 696 -3.11 -17.90 -42.09
C GLY A 696 -2.93 -19.39 -41.84
N VAL A 697 -2.03 -19.98 -42.60
CA VAL A 697 -1.62 -21.39 -42.48
C VAL A 697 -0.49 -21.52 -41.50
N ILE A 698 -0.66 -22.30 -40.43
CA ILE A 698 0.40 -22.62 -39.47
C ILE A 698 0.90 -24.02 -39.71
N ARG A 699 2.25 -24.17 -39.75
CA ARG A 699 2.93 -25.47 -39.74
C ARG A 699 3.87 -25.57 -38.58
N VAL A 700 3.69 -26.58 -37.74
CA VAL A 700 4.53 -26.85 -36.58
C VAL A 700 5.07 -28.27 -36.70
N SER A 701 6.34 -28.43 -36.56
CA SER A 701 6.97 -29.73 -36.46
C SER A 701 7.07 -30.16 -35.01
N TYR A 702 6.93 -31.44 -34.72
CA TYR A 702 7.20 -31.98 -33.40
C TYR A 702 8.32 -33.01 -33.44
N VAL A 703 9.15 -32.96 -32.43
CA VAL A 703 10.30 -33.86 -32.24
C VAL A 703 10.13 -34.57 -30.91
N ILE A 704 10.54 -35.84 -30.91
CA ILE A 704 10.57 -36.67 -29.71
C ILE A 704 12.01 -36.79 -29.27
N ASP A 705 12.29 -36.23 -28.12
CA ASP A 705 13.61 -36.33 -27.50
C ASP A 705 13.57 -37.45 -26.45
N SER A 706 14.43 -38.47 -26.59
CA SER A 706 14.52 -39.56 -25.63
C SER A 706 15.01 -39.02 -24.27
N GLY A 707 14.28 -39.40 -23.22
CA GLY A 707 14.67 -39.20 -21.83
C GLY A 707 15.26 -40.47 -21.23
N SER A 708 14.66 -40.92 -20.14
CA SER A 708 14.90 -42.27 -19.64
C SER A 708 14.24 -43.33 -20.52
N ALA A 709 13.05 -43.04 -21.05
CA ALA A 709 12.37 -43.90 -22.03
C ALA A 709 13.10 -43.96 -23.37
N ILE A 710 13.28 -45.16 -23.90
CA ILE A 710 14.08 -45.42 -25.09
C ILE A 710 13.18 -45.59 -26.31
N LEU A 711 13.43 -44.83 -27.35
CA LEU A 711 12.71 -44.98 -28.61
C LEU A 711 12.97 -46.35 -29.24
N GLY A 712 11.91 -47.08 -29.52
CA GLY A 712 11.92 -48.41 -30.13
C GLY A 712 11.90 -49.58 -29.13
N THR A 713 12.07 -49.33 -27.82
CA THR A 713 11.91 -50.29 -26.72
C THR A 713 10.63 -49.98 -25.95
N ASP A 714 10.47 -48.76 -25.47
CA ASP A 714 9.39 -48.35 -24.59
C ASP A 714 8.35 -47.48 -25.33
N VAL A 715 8.83 -46.73 -26.34
CA VAL A 715 7.98 -45.84 -27.15
C VAL A 715 8.24 -46.04 -28.66
N ASN A 716 7.19 -46.30 -29.39
CA ASN A 716 7.23 -46.29 -30.85
C ASN A 716 6.55 -45.05 -31.39
N ALA A 717 7.34 -44.01 -31.58
CA ALA A 717 6.83 -42.71 -32.10
C ALA A 717 7.83 -42.12 -33.08
N THR A 718 7.31 -41.31 -34.02
CA THR A 718 8.12 -40.65 -35.03
C THR A 718 7.86 -39.13 -34.97
N SER A 719 8.91 -38.34 -35.25
CA SER A 719 8.72 -36.91 -35.50
C SER A 719 7.75 -36.66 -36.68
N GLY A 720 7.00 -35.60 -36.61
CA GLY A 720 6.03 -35.27 -37.64
C GLY A 720 5.75 -33.77 -37.73
N THR A 721 4.74 -33.39 -38.50
CA THR A 721 4.27 -32.05 -38.70
C THR A 721 2.76 -31.97 -38.54
N LEU A 722 2.30 -30.91 -37.88
CA LEU A 722 0.91 -30.54 -37.78
C LEU A 722 0.68 -29.28 -38.64
N GLU A 723 -0.47 -29.20 -39.30
CA GLU A 723 -0.81 -28.06 -40.16
C GLU A 723 -2.24 -27.61 -39.89
N TRP A 724 -2.38 -26.35 -39.54
CA TRP A 724 -3.67 -25.65 -39.50
C TRP A 724 -3.83 -24.82 -40.75
N LEU A 725 -4.92 -24.97 -41.42
CA LEU A 725 -5.28 -24.15 -42.58
C LEU A 725 -5.81 -22.80 -42.10
N ASP A 726 -5.84 -21.83 -42.99
CA ASP A 726 -6.45 -20.54 -42.76
C ASP A 726 -7.89 -20.68 -42.20
N GLY A 727 -8.18 -20.02 -41.08
CA GLY A 727 -9.44 -20.12 -40.35
C GLY A 727 -9.60 -21.36 -39.46
N ASP A 728 -8.59 -22.25 -39.40
CA ASP A 728 -8.64 -23.49 -38.60
C ASP A 728 -7.95 -23.31 -37.24
N SER A 729 -8.71 -23.54 -36.18
CA SER A 729 -8.20 -23.54 -34.78
C SER A 729 -8.58 -24.83 -34.04
N ALA A 730 -8.96 -25.88 -34.77
CA ALA A 730 -9.29 -27.16 -34.17
C ALA A 730 -8.05 -27.83 -33.58
N ASP A 731 -8.23 -28.48 -32.44
CA ASP A 731 -7.14 -29.25 -31.82
C ASP A 731 -6.65 -30.33 -32.78
N GLN A 732 -5.35 -30.46 -32.93
CA GLN A 732 -4.72 -31.59 -33.60
C GLN A 732 -4.05 -32.52 -32.59
N TYR A 733 -3.85 -33.75 -33.00
CA TYR A 733 -3.41 -34.79 -32.09
C TYR A 733 -2.14 -35.48 -32.60
N ILE A 734 -1.23 -35.70 -31.68
CA ILE A 734 -0.02 -36.53 -31.89
C ILE A 734 -0.33 -37.89 -31.27
N ASP A 735 -0.34 -38.93 -32.10
CA ASP A 735 -0.51 -40.32 -31.66
C ASP A 735 0.85 -40.91 -31.29
N ILE A 736 0.99 -41.40 -30.06
CA ILE A 736 2.18 -42.04 -29.54
C ILE A 736 1.81 -43.45 -29.13
N SER A 737 2.51 -44.47 -29.70
CA SER A 737 2.34 -45.87 -29.29
C SER A 737 3.34 -46.21 -28.20
N ILE A 738 2.83 -46.71 -27.10
CA ILE A 738 3.61 -47.20 -25.98
C ILE A 738 3.81 -48.69 -26.17
N ILE A 739 4.99 -49.20 -25.81
CA ILE A 739 5.34 -50.61 -25.91
C ILE A 739 5.33 -51.16 -24.49
N ASN A 740 4.33 -51.99 -24.18
CA ASN A 740 4.24 -52.70 -22.92
C ASN A 740 5.04 -54.03 -23.07
N ASP A 741 5.94 -54.30 -22.16
CA ASP A 741 6.70 -55.56 -22.15
C ASP A 741 6.52 -56.30 -20.80
N ASN A 742 7.45 -57.07 -20.28
CA ASN A 742 7.33 -57.78 -18.99
C ASN A 742 8.59 -57.56 -18.13
N GLU A 743 9.34 -56.53 -18.40
CA GLU A 743 10.52 -56.18 -17.62
C GLU A 743 10.06 -55.15 -16.55
N THR A 744 10.42 -55.36 -15.31
CA THR A 744 10.10 -54.37 -14.22
C THR A 744 11.05 -53.19 -14.32
N GLU A 745 10.51 -52.05 -14.59
CA GLU A 745 11.25 -50.81 -14.84
C GLU A 745 10.97 -49.71 -13.79
N ALA A 746 11.83 -48.74 -13.73
CA ALA A 746 11.52 -47.52 -12.98
C ALA A 746 10.68 -46.62 -13.86
N GLN A 747 9.93 -45.71 -13.22
CA GLN A 747 9.20 -44.65 -13.95
C GLN A 747 10.11 -43.94 -14.97
N GLU A 748 9.69 -43.89 -16.17
CA GLU A 748 10.45 -43.40 -17.31
C GLU A 748 9.82 -42.11 -17.89
N SER A 749 10.57 -41.40 -18.70
CA SER A 749 10.04 -40.19 -19.35
C SER A 749 10.74 -39.88 -20.66
N PHE A 750 10.04 -39.16 -21.51
CA PHE A 750 10.58 -38.54 -22.73
C PHE A 750 9.89 -37.18 -22.96
N VAL A 751 10.46 -36.34 -23.83
CA VAL A 751 9.98 -35.00 -24.06
C VAL A 751 9.49 -34.86 -25.52
N LEU A 752 8.31 -34.28 -25.68
CA LEU A 752 7.82 -33.76 -26.96
C LEU A 752 8.18 -32.27 -27.05
N THR A 753 8.79 -31.88 -28.14
CA THR A 753 9.16 -30.49 -28.40
C THR A 753 8.52 -30.02 -29.71
N LEU A 754 7.77 -28.93 -29.67
CA LEU A 754 7.26 -28.23 -30.85
C LEU A 754 8.33 -27.31 -31.39
N THR A 755 8.48 -27.26 -32.72
CA THR A 755 9.36 -26.35 -33.44
C THR A 755 8.62 -25.76 -34.64
N ALA A 756 8.87 -24.48 -34.93
CA ALA A 756 8.30 -23.77 -36.06
C ALA A 756 9.37 -22.96 -36.78
N ASP A 757 9.26 -22.85 -38.11
CA ASP A 757 10.15 -22.03 -38.92
C ASP A 757 9.75 -20.55 -38.90
N GLU A 758 8.44 -20.26 -38.67
CA GLU A 758 7.90 -18.90 -38.59
C GLU A 758 8.05 -18.36 -37.16
N PRO A 759 8.42 -17.09 -37.00
CA PRO A 759 8.50 -16.48 -35.67
C PRO A 759 7.10 -16.33 -35.02
N ASN A 760 7.03 -16.37 -33.69
CA ASN A 760 5.84 -16.14 -32.88
C ASN A 760 4.70 -17.18 -33.01
N VAL A 761 4.90 -18.24 -33.77
CA VAL A 761 3.90 -19.32 -33.96
C VAL A 761 3.78 -20.19 -32.72
N LEU A 762 4.85 -20.35 -31.95
CA LEU A 762 4.85 -21.16 -30.73
C LEU A 762 4.56 -20.29 -29.51
N GLY A 763 3.60 -20.73 -28.69
CA GLY A 763 3.35 -20.15 -27.40
C GLY A 763 4.30 -20.67 -26.31
N ASN A 764 4.12 -20.23 -25.08
CA ASN A 764 5.01 -20.53 -23.96
C ASN A 764 5.09 -22.03 -23.64
N GLN A 765 4.03 -22.81 -23.92
CA GLN A 765 3.98 -24.24 -23.67
C GLN A 765 4.34 -25.03 -24.96
N SER A 766 5.59 -24.95 -25.38
CA SER A 766 6.11 -25.63 -26.58
C SER A 766 6.82 -26.95 -26.28
N THR A 767 6.91 -27.35 -25.02
CA THR A 767 7.46 -28.61 -24.58
C THR A 767 6.50 -29.35 -23.68
N LEU A 768 6.44 -30.66 -23.77
CA LEU A 768 5.61 -31.52 -22.94
C LEU A 768 6.44 -32.71 -22.44
N ASN A 769 6.51 -32.88 -21.13
CA ASN A 769 7.10 -34.07 -20.51
C ASN A 769 6.06 -35.18 -20.47
N ILE A 770 6.39 -36.35 -21.01
CA ILE A 770 5.55 -37.53 -20.92
C ILE A 770 6.23 -38.54 -20.02
N VAL A 771 5.50 -38.96 -19.02
CA VAL A 771 5.97 -39.88 -17.98
C VAL A 771 5.23 -41.20 -18.16
N ILE A 772 5.98 -42.31 -18.29
CA ILE A 772 5.47 -43.70 -18.42
C ILE A 772 5.56 -44.39 -17.06
N ARG A 773 4.45 -44.96 -16.65
CA ARG A 773 4.40 -45.82 -15.44
C ARG A 773 4.30 -47.26 -15.82
N ASP A 774 5.24 -48.06 -15.34
CA ASP A 774 5.36 -49.47 -15.46
C ASP A 774 4.27 -50.22 -14.65
N ASP A 775 3.66 -51.26 -15.21
CA ASP A 775 2.63 -52.05 -14.53
C ASP A 775 3.20 -53.27 -13.79
N GLU A 776 4.38 -53.74 -14.15
CA GLU A 776 5.07 -54.83 -13.42
C GLU A 776 5.59 -54.37 -12.04
N SER A 777 5.84 -53.08 -11.86
CA SER A 777 6.21 -52.51 -10.58
C SER A 777 5.04 -52.17 -9.67
N ASN A 778 3.82 -52.19 -10.19
CA ASN A 778 2.61 -51.81 -9.46
C ASN A 778 2.21 -52.82 -8.40
N GLN A 779 1.86 -52.36 -7.22
CA GLN A 779 1.42 -53.20 -6.10
C GLN A 779 -0.04 -52.89 -5.78
N ALA A 780 -0.78 -53.92 -5.41
CA ALA A 780 -2.18 -53.76 -5.05
C ALA A 780 -2.37 -52.83 -3.83
N PRO A 781 -3.37 -52.00 -3.84
CA PRO A 781 -3.69 -51.16 -2.70
C PRO A 781 -4.06 -51.98 -1.47
N THR A 782 -4.05 -51.34 -0.30
CA THR A 782 -4.53 -51.97 0.93
C THR A 782 -5.87 -51.36 1.29
N ALA A 783 -6.90 -52.19 1.36
CA ALA A 783 -8.24 -51.78 1.85
C ALA A 783 -8.29 -51.94 3.39
N THR A 784 -8.93 -50.98 4.05
CA THR A 784 -9.19 -51.04 5.48
C THR A 784 -10.59 -50.54 5.77
N VAL A 785 -11.38 -51.29 6.48
CA VAL A 785 -12.71 -50.87 6.94
C VAL A 785 -12.73 -50.62 8.45
N ALA A 786 -13.67 -49.84 8.92
CA ALA A 786 -13.89 -49.59 10.34
C ALA A 786 -14.25 -50.92 11.07
N ASP A 787 -14.01 -50.97 12.38
CA ASP A 787 -14.38 -52.08 13.22
C ASP A 787 -15.87 -52.43 13.13
N ASN A 788 -16.20 -53.70 13.35
CA ASN A 788 -17.58 -54.18 13.44
C ASN A 788 -18.38 -53.40 14.46
N PHE A 789 -19.60 -53.06 14.15
CA PHE A 789 -20.46 -52.28 15.06
C PHE A 789 -21.93 -52.74 15.07
N GLU A 790 -22.67 -52.17 16.02
CA GLU A 790 -24.09 -52.46 16.16
C GLU A 790 -24.96 -51.31 15.72
N VAL A 791 -26.09 -51.61 15.11
CA VAL A 791 -27.11 -50.60 14.70
C VAL A 791 -28.49 -51.13 15.05
N ASN A 792 -29.36 -50.21 15.50
CA ASN A 792 -30.75 -50.62 15.75
C ASN A 792 -31.52 -50.79 14.43
N THR A 793 -32.51 -51.69 14.44
CA THR A 793 -33.44 -51.83 13.32
C THR A 793 -33.97 -50.49 12.85
N ARG A 794 -34.01 -50.25 11.50
CA ARG A 794 -34.48 -49.03 10.83
C ARG A 794 -33.65 -47.78 11.05
N GLN A 795 -32.53 -47.84 11.70
CA GLN A 795 -31.59 -46.74 11.77
C GLN A 795 -30.67 -46.67 10.55
N SER A 796 -30.31 -45.48 10.19
CA SER A 796 -29.24 -45.22 9.19
C SER A 796 -27.88 -45.47 9.81
N ALA A 797 -27.00 -46.12 9.11
CA ALA A 797 -25.61 -46.36 9.51
C ALA A 797 -24.64 -45.99 8.35
N THR A 798 -23.45 -45.61 8.74
CA THR A 798 -22.40 -45.27 7.80
C THR A 798 -21.33 -46.33 7.78
N LEU A 799 -20.98 -46.82 6.59
CA LEU A 799 -19.82 -47.66 6.31
C LEU A 799 -18.65 -46.73 6.10
N VAL A 800 -17.56 -46.94 6.80
CA VAL A 800 -16.36 -46.13 6.67
C VAL A 800 -15.19 -47.05 6.26
N GLY A 801 -14.54 -46.67 5.17
CA GLY A 801 -13.35 -47.40 4.70
C GLY A 801 -12.28 -46.39 4.23
N SER A 802 -11.08 -46.89 4.08
CA SER A 802 -9.93 -46.16 3.57
C SER A 802 -9.05 -47.09 2.76
N GLY A 803 -8.32 -46.54 1.81
CA GLY A 803 -7.30 -47.22 1.05
C GLY A 803 -5.96 -46.54 1.15
N VAL A 804 -4.91 -47.32 1.07
CA VAL A 804 -3.55 -46.86 0.92
C VAL A 804 -2.91 -47.61 -0.23
N ASP A 805 -2.41 -46.85 -1.19
CA ASP A 805 -1.65 -47.37 -2.31
C ASP A 805 -0.16 -47.21 -2.04
N PRO A 806 0.67 -48.24 -2.24
CA PRO A 806 2.11 -48.13 -2.01
C PRO A 806 2.79 -47.10 -2.92
N GLU A 807 2.33 -46.96 -4.15
CA GLU A 807 2.81 -46.00 -5.16
C GLU A 807 2.07 -44.65 -5.10
N SER A 808 1.09 -44.53 -4.19
CA SER A 808 0.28 -43.32 -4.01
C SER A 808 -0.62 -42.96 -5.20
N GLN A 809 -1.07 -43.97 -5.90
CA GLN A 809 -1.96 -43.81 -7.05
C GLN A 809 -3.39 -43.42 -6.63
N PRO A 810 -4.19 -42.86 -7.57
CA PRO A 810 -5.62 -42.62 -7.36
C PRO A 810 -6.34 -43.95 -7.09
N LEU A 811 -7.21 -43.94 -6.09
CA LEU A 811 -7.97 -45.11 -5.69
C LEU A 811 -9.45 -44.96 -5.97
N SER A 812 -10.07 -46.00 -6.52
CA SER A 812 -11.52 -46.10 -6.61
C SER A 812 -12.06 -47.06 -5.53
N TYR A 813 -13.28 -46.80 -5.09
CA TYR A 813 -13.93 -47.48 -3.99
C TYR A 813 -15.21 -48.12 -4.47
N GLN A 814 -15.50 -49.36 -3.95
CA GLN A 814 -16.77 -50.01 -4.22
C GLN A 814 -17.22 -50.81 -3.02
N TRP A 815 -18.31 -50.37 -2.41
CA TRP A 815 -19.00 -51.09 -1.36
C TRP A 815 -20.03 -52.05 -1.94
N GLN A 816 -20.05 -53.27 -1.43
CA GLN A 816 -21.05 -54.27 -1.78
C GLN A 816 -21.54 -55.01 -0.55
N GLN A 817 -22.82 -55.33 -0.48
CA GLN A 817 -23.35 -56.20 0.53
C GLN A 817 -23.06 -57.66 0.17
N VAL A 818 -22.40 -58.40 1.04
CA VAL A 818 -22.01 -59.80 0.77
C VAL A 818 -22.86 -60.81 1.56
N ALA A 819 -23.46 -60.39 2.67
CA ALA A 819 -24.37 -61.25 3.42
C ALA A 819 -25.43 -60.48 4.22
N GLY A 820 -26.51 -61.14 4.57
CA GLY A 820 -27.59 -60.63 5.38
C GLY A 820 -28.84 -60.18 4.59
N SER A 821 -29.83 -59.59 5.26
CA SER A 821 -31.01 -59.03 4.58
C SER A 821 -30.64 -57.88 3.66
N ASN A 822 -31.10 -57.90 2.41
CA ASN A 822 -30.75 -56.91 1.41
C ASN A 822 -31.05 -55.45 1.88
N VAL A 823 -30.11 -54.57 1.77
CA VAL A 823 -30.25 -53.12 1.97
C VAL A 823 -29.69 -52.39 0.79
N THR A 824 -30.18 -51.16 0.57
CA THR A 824 -29.64 -50.26 -0.43
C THR A 824 -28.43 -49.50 0.16
N ILE A 825 -27.29 -49.58 -0.50
CA ILE A 825 -26.10 -48.83 -0.15
C ILE A 825 -26.13 -47.52 -0.96
N ASN A 826 -26.10 -46.39 -0.29
CA ASN A 826 -25.97 -45.08 -0.93
C ASN A 826 -24.49 -44.70 -0.94
N ASN A 827 -24.04 -44.02 -2.01
CA ASN A 827 -22.64 -43.64 -2.26
C ASN A 827 -21.67 -44.85 -2.15
N ALA A 828 -22.04 -45.95 -2.80
CA ALA A 828 -21.26 -47.18 -2.76
C ALA A 828 -19.83 -47.06 -3.35
N ASP A 829 -19.62 -46.05 -4.17
CA ASP A 829 -18.37 -45.67 -4.83
C ASP A 829 -17.51 -44.68 -4.03
N SER A 830 -17.83 -44.48 -2.76
CA SER A 830 -17.14 -43.50 -1.90
C SER A 830 -16.49 -44.18 -0.67
N PRO A 831 -15.39 -43.60 -0.12
CA PRO A 831 -14.84 -44.08 1.15
C PRO A 831 -15.86 -44.14 2.28
N GLN A 832 -16.92 -43.34 2.20
CA GLN A 832 -18.02 -43.36 3.15
C GLN A 832 -19.34 -43.63 2.43
N ALA A 833 -19.90 -44.77 2.66
CA ALA A 833 -21.20 -45.18 2.17
C ALA A 833 -22.22 -45.23 3.31
N SER A 834 -23.49 -45.32 3.02
CA SER A 834 -24.53 -45.41 4.06
C SER A 834 -25.65 -46.34 3.66
N PHE A 835 -26.29 -46.94 4.65
CA PHE A 835 -27.47 -47.77 4.45
C PHE A 835 -28.45 -47.60 5.59
N THR A 836 -29.67 -48.05 5.39
CA THR A 836 -30.67 -48.11 6.45
C THR A 836 -30.83 -49.57 6.89
N ALA A 837 -30.64 -49.84 8.20
CA ALA A 837 -30.74 -51.19 8.75
C ALA A 837 -32.15 -51.77 8.54
N PRO A 838 -32.26 -53.07 8.23
CA PRO A 838 -33.55 -53.77 8.05
C PRO A 838 -34.40 -53.71 9.33
N ASN A 839 -35.67 -54.11 9.17
CA ASN A 839 -36.62 -54.10 10.29
C ASN A 839 -36.51 -55.32 11.20
N THR A 840 -35.66 -56.28 10.87
CA THR A 840 -35.41 -57.52 11.59
C THR A 840 -33.97 -57.57 12.11
N ALA A 841 -33.79 -58.03 13.36
CA ALA A 841 -32.47 -58.25 13.92
C ALA A 841 -31.73 -59.32 13.16
N GLY A 842 -30.43 -59.20 13.03
CA GLY A 842 -29.58 -60.15 12.29
C GLY A 842 -28.21 -59.51 12.00
N THR A 843 -27.42 -60.21 11.24
CA THR A 843 -26.13 -59.68 10.79
C THR A 843 -26.16 -59.25 9.31
N LEU A 844 -25.50 -58.17 9.01
CA LEU A 844 -25.18 -57.71 7.64
C LEU A 844 -23.65 -57.75 7.46
N GLU A 845 -23.20 -58.12 6.33
CA GLU A 845 -21.79 -58.05 6.00
C GLU A 845 -21.62 -57.27 4.73
N PHE A 846 -20.70 -56.31 4.75
CA PHE A 846 -20.35 -55.50 3.62
C PHE A 846 -18.87 -55.65 3.32
N SER A 847 -18.56 -55.63 2.04
CA SER A 847 -17.22 -55.70 1.50
C SER A 847 -16.89 -54.35 0.85
N LEU A 848 -15.73 -53.81 1.18
CA LEU A 848 -15.12 -52.71 0.45
C LEU A 848 -14.05 -53.23 -0.47
N THR A 849 -14.22 -53.07 -1.75
CA THR A 849 -13.17 -53.31 -2.73
C THR A 849 -12.54 -51.96 -3.11
N ILE A 850 -11.24 -51.89 -3.02
CA ILE A 850 -10.46 -50.72 -3.47
C ILE A 850 -9.64 -51.18 -4.68
N THR A 851 -9.65 -50.37 -5.71
CA THR A 851 -8.95 -50.62 -6.96
C THR A 851 -8.03 -49.47 -7.25
N ASP A 852 -6.78 -49.74 -7.56
CA ASP A 852 -5.81 -48.75 -8.02
C ASP A 852 -6.02 -48.38 -9.49
N ASP A 853 -5.16 -47.52 -9.98
CA ASP A 853 -5.23 -47.00 -11.32
C ASP A 853 -4.87 -48.03 -12.40
N PHE A 854 -4.11 -49.07 -12.06
CA PHE A 854 -3.80 -50.19 -12.96
C PHE A 854 -4.80 -51.36 -12.86
N GLY A 855 -5.75 -51.29 -11.98
CA GLY A 855 -6.82 -52.28 -11.85
C GLY A 855 -6.55 -53.37 -10.84
N LEU A 856 -5.45 -53.34 -10.08
CA LEU A 856 -5.23 -54.25 -8.98
C LEU A 856 -6.18 -53.93 -7.83
N THR A 857 -6.68 -54.95 -7.16
CA THR A 857 -7.71 -54.75 -6.15
C THR A 857 -7.32 -55.35 -4.82
N ASN A 858 -7.85 -54.78 -3.75
CA ASN A 858 -7.83 -55.33 -2.43
C ASN A 858 -9.19 -55.14 -1.76
N THR A 859 -9.56 -56.04 -0.88
CA THR A 859 -10.90 -56.08 -0.30
C THR A 859 -10.83 -56.32 1.20
N ASP A 860 -11.61 -55.59 1.95
CA ASP A 860 -11.79 -55.76 3.40
C ASP A 860 -13.28 -55.80 3.76
N ASN A 861 -13.64 -56.48 4.82
CA ASN A 861 -15.04 -56.77 5.19
C ASN A 861 -15.39 -56.20 6.58
N VAL A 862 -16.58 -55.64 6.69
CA VAL A 862 -17.14 -55.22 7.97
C VAL A 862 -18.46 -55.93 8.25
N VAL A 863 -18.62 -56.40 9.50
CA VAL A 863 -19.83 -57.06 9.95
C VAL A 863 -20.61 -56.13 10.88
N ILE A 864 -21.89 -55.95 10.57
CA ILE A 864 -22.77 -55.06 11.32
C ILE A 864 -23.90 -55.87 11.93
N THR A 865 -24.00 -55.81 13.23
CA THR A 865 -25.07 -56.51 13.98
C THR A 865 -26.29 -55.58 14.12
N VAL A 866 -27.38 -55.96 13.48
CA VAL A 866 -28.66 -55.29 13.63
C VAL A 866 -29.34 -55.81 14.87
N ILE A 867 -29.51 -54.96 15.87
CA ILE A 867 -30.18 -55.30 17.11
C ILE A 867 -31.63 -54.77 17.11
N ALA A 868 -32.53 -55.50 17.75
CA ALA A 868 -33.94 -55.05 17.85
C ALA A 868 -34.03 -53.78 18.68
N SER A 869 -34.65 -52.76 18.16
CA SER A 869 -34.95 -51.55 18.92
C SER A 869 -35.80 -51.94 20.17
N PRO A 870 -35.47 -51.48 21.38
CA PRO A 870 -36.25 -51.83 22.58
C PRO A 870 -37.70 -51.42 22.39
N THR A 871 -38.62 -52.39 22.49
CA THR A 871 -40.04 -52.13 22.49
C THR A 871 -40.42 -51.50 23.81
N ASN A 872 -40.70 -50.24 23.82
CA ASN A 872 -41.35 -49.59 24.93
C ASN A 872 -42.79 -50.13 25.02
N THR A 873 -43.05 -51.05 25.92
CA THR A 873 -44.39 -51.36 26.36
C THR A 873 -44.89 -50.22 27.23
N PRO A 874 -46.04 -49.63 26.92
CA PRO A 874 -46.61 -48.60 27.81
C PRO A 874 -47.24 -49.22 29.03
N SER A 875 -46.61 -49.02 30.19
CA SER A 875 -47.32 -49.27 31.49
C SER A 875 -48.21 -48.05 31.79
N SER A 876 -49.51 -48.26 31.80
CA SER A 876 -50.46 -47.27 32.22
C SER A 876 -50.34 -47.01 33.73
N SER A 877 -50.07 -45.80 34.16
CA SER A 877 -50.55 -45.24 35.40
C SER A 877 -50.76 -43.76 35.28
N SER A 878 -51.98 -43.40 35.63
CA SER A 878 -52.55 -42.05 35.65
C SER A 878 -51.83 -41.09 36.59
N GLY A 879 -51.85 -39.80 36.31
CA GLY A 879 -51.67 -38.76 37.30
C GLY A 879 -51.03 -37.47 36.74
N GLY A 880 -51.79 -36.54 36.41
CA GLY A 880 -51.90 -35.15 36.27
C GLY A 880 -50.67 -34.24 36.41
N GLY A 881 -50.67 -33.19 35.66
CA GLY A 881 -49.93 -31.98 36.00
C GLY A 881 -49.25 -31.32 34.85
N SER A 882 -49.85 -30.30 34.42
CA SER A 882 -49.54 -29.23 33.45
C SER A 882 -48.15 -28.62 33.52
N VAL A 883 -47.76 -28.08 32.41
CA VAL A 883 -47.25 -26.72 32.12
C VAL A 883 -45.82 -26.58 31.55
N TYR A 884 -45.81 -26.09 30.32
CA TYR A 884 -44.85 -25.16 29.65
C TYR A 884 -43.33 -25.42 29.78
N GLY A 885 -42.64 -25.65 28.72
CA GLY A 885 -42.25 -24.67 27.69
C GLY A 885 -40.75 -24.44 27.70
N LEU A 886 -40.08 -24.63 26.67
CA LEU A 886 -39.08 -23.83 26.03
C LEU A 886 -38.05 -24.68 25.29
N ILE A 887 -38.03 -24.42 24.01
CA ILE A 887 -37.03 -24.88 23.05
C ILE A 887 -35.74 -24.10 23.32
N LEU A 888 -34.63 -24.79 23.42
CA LEU A 888 -33.31 -24.19 23.27
C LEU A 888 -32.45 -25.07 22.37
N LEU A 889 -32.19 -24.53 21.19
CA LEU A 889 -31.25 -25.03 20.20
C LEU A 889 -29.86 -24.75 20.73
N SER A 890 -29.02 -25.75 20.92
CA SER A 890 -27.59 -25.57 21.17
C SER A 890 -26.79 -26.24 20.07
N LEU A 891 -26.15 -25.40 19.22
CA LEU A 891 -25.07 -25.80 18.32
C LEU A 891 -23.86 -26.24 19.16
N LEU A 892 -23.40 -27.47 18.95
CA LEU A 892 -22.13 -27.94 19.45
C LEU A 892 -21.09 -27.82 18.32
N LEU A 893 -20.16 -26.87 18.48
CA LEU A 893 -18.90 -26.81 17.77
C LEU A 893 -17.94 -27.85 18.35
N LEU A 894 -17.56 -28.83 17.56
CA LEU A 894 -16.50 -29.79 17.90
C LEU A 894 -15.14 -29.16 17.59
N GLY A 895 -14.40 -28.89 18.67
CA GLY A 895 -12.99 -28.50 18.59
C GLY A 895 -12.10 -29.71 18.27
N ILE A 896 -11.14 -29.47 17.38
CA ILE A 896 -10.07 -30.41 17.02
C ILE A 896 -8.95 -30.29 18.06
N PRO A 897 -8.49 -31.36 18.72
CA PRO A 897 -7.36 -31.29 19.62
C PRO A 897 -6.03 -31.31 18.85
N ARG A 898 -5.22 -30.28 19.05
CA ARG A 898 -3.80 -30.25 18.63
C ARG A 898 -2.99 -31.16 19.55
N LYS A 899 -2.20 -32.06 18.96
CA LYS A 899 -1.14 -32.80 19.67
C LYS A 899 0.08 -31.90 19.90
N PRO A 900 0.75 -32.03 21.04
CA PRO A 900 1.99 -31.30 21.30
C PRO A 900 3.18 -31.92 20.57
N VAL A 901 4.03 -31.06 20.04
CA VAL A 901 5.33 -31.42 19.45
C VAL A 901 6.35 -31.54 20.58
N GLU A 902 6.94 -32.73 20.75
CA GLU A 902 8.11 -32.97 21.60
C GLU A 902 9.36 -32.34 20.98
N LYS A 903 10.06 -31.56 21.79
CA LYS A 903 11.41 -31.07 21.51
C LYS A 903 12.40 -32.20 21.76
N THR A 904 13.09 -32.62 20.74
CA THR A 904 14.37 -33.33 20.90
C THR A 904 15.50 -32.39 20.49
N SER A 905 16.31 -32.07 21.47
CA SER A 905 17.63 -31.45 21.33
C SER A 905 18.60 -32.43 20.67
N ASN A 906 19.36 -31.97 19.68
CA ASN A 906 20.72 -32.46 19.49
C ASN A 906 21.58 -31.35 18.90
N GLN A 907 22.56 -30.96 19.72
CA GLN A 907 23.74 -30.21 19.31
C GLN A 907 24.62 -31.08 18.41
N THR A 908 25.24 -30.51 17.44
CA THR A 908 26.70 -30.67 17.19
C THR A 908 27.19 -29.71 16.13
N HIS A 909 28.05 -28.82 16.57
CA HIS A 909 29.26 -28.24 15.98
C HIS A 909 29.64 -28.53 14.50
N TRP A 910 30.11 -27.49 13.80
CA TRP A 910 31.45 -27.20 13.27
C TRP A 910 31.47 -26.42 11.97
N PHE A 911 32.09 -25.23 12.09
CA PHE A 911 33.11 -24.51 11.29
C PHE A 911 32.98 -24.25 9.77
N ASN A 912 33.09 -22.94 9.52
CA ASN A 912 33.96 -22.21 8.54
C ASN A 912 33.82 -22.47 7.01
N LYS A 913 33.33 -21.51 6.29
CA LYS A 913 34.16 -20.49 5.58
C LYS A 913 33.31 -19.30 5.15
#